data_7ab069e51f30713ad27a6d7cde68ab57
#
_entry.id   7ab069e51f30713ad27a6d7cde68ab57
#
_cell.length_a   1.000
_cell.length_b   1.000
_cell.length_c   1.000
_cell.angle_alpha   90.00
_cell.angle_beta   90.00
_cell.angle_gamma   90.00
#
_symmetry.space_group_name_H-M   'P 1'
#
loop_
_entity.id
_entity.type
_entity.pdbx_description
1 polymer ?
#
loop_
_entity_poly.entity_id
_entity_poly.type
_entity_poly.pdbx_seq_one_letter_code
_entity_poly.pdbx_strand_id
1 'polypeptide(L)'
;MKGLRIKAPVLGYLLISLLAAPLAAAPLILQGETLSYRIAPDTLAISINKVQVSAGQPARQVDKLTRGEQEASWHWPAQDARVEVKLDGDDLLLTLVSDTPRQLAWYSLPKNQTHLSMAFGEGSRFSVRDSDWLGYVGDELAELNTHYDLKLPLWSQDAGKQTYSWILQTPYDNQLNFTRKGGRLQLSARHEFSSFNQQAPMVVRLSVGDDWLAGARRYREWLQAEGEWQSLADKFARIPAGRRLIGASHVYLWGDALLDRQDVKDWPGLQARLNQKPAWLQAFSGEEQEALAATAPEPWQQTLIMAGLNRLIASQLPLPAQQGPVSQSKVLALRQQWVRGQLGDLLVAQTRWGQGLSLPVIEALQQAGLHKLWLGTPQWTAALQQGYAVTAAQRLGYLVGSYDSYDTAILPGSNDSWLTAQIPPKIGKRCAIMEANGKPKPGFGGEGAYLNPGCTLPFAKSRMSELAKASGINSLFLDVDGTAMASNDYNPAHQQGSQAMIAARNARMAWVGERLRLVLGSEDGNALTSKPLMFAHGIQSWGFGWQDASMRKQAKSPYYLGKWWPDEAPQVFFQPARLKPRYLKTVFNPADRLPLYQAVFHDSVLNSHHWLLDNLKFPGIKEERALLGLLYNTPPLVNLSRSTLESRLPELVRLSDQFAPLHEALWDKALVGFRWRDGVGRVQETRFSDGSRLVANFSNSSIMLDGQKLPGKHLLVALKGKPVTLLTM
;
A
#
# COMPACT_ATOMS: atom_id res chain seq x y z
N MET A 1 -49.88 -13.15 78.90
CA MET A 1 -50.19 -14.39 78.19
C MET A 1 -49.72 -14.25 76.71
N LYS A 2 -48.72 -15.00 76.39
CA LYS A 2 -48.04 -14.89 75.05
C LYS A 2 -48.68 -15.89 74.10
N GLY A 3 -49.28 -15.39 73.00
CA GLY A 3 -49.83 -16.22 71.92
C GLY A 3 -48.77 -16.60 70.87
N LEU A 4 -48.60 -17.90 70.76
CA LEU A 4 -47.72 -18.54 69.80
C LEU A 4 -48.40 -18.60 68.42
N ARG A 5 -47.85 -17.92 67.37
CA ARG A 5 -48.30 -18.08 65.98
C ARG A 5 -47.37 -19.04 65.26
N ILE A 6 -47.89 -20.17 64.84
CA ILE A 6 -47.23 -21.16 63.99
C ILE A 6 -47.24 -20.65 62.52
N LYS A 7 -46.08 -20.50 61.91
CA LYS A 7 -45.94 -20.24 60.47
C LYS A 7 -45.83 -21.57 59.71
N ALA A 8 -46.70 -21.79 58.72
CA ALA A 8 -46.62 -22.90 57.79
C ALA A 8 -45.52 -22.67 56.74
N PRO A 9 -44.77 -23.69 56.28
CA PRO A 9 -43.79 -23.54 55.27
C PRO A 9 -44.45 -23.48 53.88
N VAL A 10 -44.13 -22.44 53.12
CA VAL A 10 -44.45 -22.33 51.68
C VAL A 10 -43.43 -23.18 50.91
N LEU A 11 -43.89 -24.27 50.30
CA LEU A 11 -43.11 -25.10 49.35
C LEU A 11 -42.97 -24.32 48.02
N GLY A 12 -41.84 -23.71 47.81
CA GLY A 12 -41.47 -23.12 46.51
C GLY A 12 -41.11 -24.22 45.54
N TYR A 13 -41.91 -24.43 44.51
CA TYR A 13 -41.52 -25.24 43.36
C TYR A 13 -40.43 -24.51 42.54
N LEU A 14 -39.18 -25.00 42.62
CA LEU A 14 -38.08 -24.60 41.73
C LEU A 14 -38.34 -25.27 40.36
N LEU A 15 -38.90 -24.54 39.42
CA LEU A 15 -38.90 -24.97 38.02
C LEU A 15 -37.47 -24.89 37.51
N ILE A 16 -36.76 -26.01 37.52
CA ILE A 16 -35.51 -26.18 36.77
C ILE A 16 -35.89 -26.32 35.30
N SER A 17 -35.85 -25.24 34.55
CA SER A 17 -35.84 -25.29 33.08
C SER A 17 -34.56 -26.00 32.66
N LEU A 18 -34.65 -27.29 32.40
CA LEU A 18 -33.64 -28.02 31.63
C LEU A 18 -33.57 -27.35 30.24
N LEU A 19 -32.62 -26.44 30.04
CA LEU A 19 -32.16 -26.06 28.72
C LEU A 19 -31.59 -27.32 28.08
N ALA A 20 -32.38 -28.02 27.28
CA ALA A 20 -31.91 -29.11 26.44
C ALA A 20 -30.78 -28.53 25.55
N ALA A 21 -29.58 -29.02 25.74
CA ALA A 21 -28.51 -28.70 24.83
C ALA A 21 -28.97 -29.04 23.38
N PRO A 22 -28.79 -28.19 22.41
CA PRO A 22 -29.22 -28.47 21.06
C PRO A 22 -28.57 -29.80 20.61
N LEU A 23 -29.36 -30.76 20.16
CA LEU A 23 -28.82 -31.99 19.54
C LEU A 23 -27.91 -31.55 18.39
N ALA A 24 -26.67 -31.99 18.45
CA ALA A 24 -25.69 -31.68 17.38
C ALA A 24 -26.24 -32.23 16.05
N ALA A 25 -26.33 -31.37 15.06
CA ALA A 25 -26.75 -31.79 13.72
C ALA A 25 -25.72 -32.79 13.15
N ALA A 26 -26.18 -33.88 12.54
CA ALA A 26 -25.28 -34.85 11.92
C ALA A 26 -24.43 -34.19 10.85
N PRO A 27 -23.12 -34.40 10.83
CA PRO A 27 -22.24 -33.79 9.83
C PRO A 27 -22.65 -34.17 8.41
N LEU A 28 -22.51 -33.21 7.50
CA LEU A 28 -22.67 -33.38 6.06
C LEU A 28 -21.36 -33.93 5.47
N ILE A 29 -21.49 -34.79 4.47
CA ILE A 29 -20.37 -35.26 3.65
C ILE A 29 -20.67 -34.83 2.22
N LEU A 30 -19.76 -34.04 1.64
CA LEU A 30 -19.78 -33.69 0.22
C LEU A 30 -18.55 -34.29 -0.44
N GLN A 31 -18.74 -34.89 -1.61
CA GLN A 31 -17.67 -35.58 -2.34
C GLN A 31 -17.35 -34.80 -3.61
N GLY A 32 -16.13 -34.25 -3.68
CA GLY A 32 -15.55 -33.68 -4.89
C GLY A 32 -14.89 -34.76 -5.77
N GLU A 33 -14.13 -34.32 -6.77
CA GLU A 33 -13.43 -35.25 -7.67
C GLU A 33 -12.34 -36.03 -6.93
N THR A 34 -11.56 -35.37 -6.11
CA THR A 34 -10.44 -35.95 -5.35
C THR A 34 -10.52 -35.74 -3.85
N LEU A 35 -11.35 -34.82 -3.38
CA LEU A 35 -11.46 -34.37 -1.99
C LEU A 35 -12.81 -34.70 -1.37
N SER A 36 -12.78 -35.13 -0.11
CA SER A 36 -13.99 -35.39 0.70
C SER A 36 -14.09 -34.36 1.81
N TYR A 37 -15.22 -33.64 1.87
CA TYR A 37 -15.53 -32.60 2.82
C TYR A 37 -16.48 -33.10 3.89
N ARG A 38 -16.12 -32.92 5.15
CA ARG A 38 -17.00 -33.18 6.31
C ARG A 38 -17.32 -31.83 6.97
N ILE A 39 -18.58 -31.45 6.99
CA ILE A 39 -19.06 -30.14 7.45
C ILE A 39 -20.08 -30.34 8.55
N ALA A 40 -19.92 -29.68 9.70
CA ALA A 40 -20.88 -29.65 10.79
C ALA A 40 -21.79 -28.41 10.64
N PRO A 41 -23.10 -28.56 10.33
CA PRO A 41 -23.98 -27.42 10.06
C PRO A 41 -24.21 -26.51 11.27
N ASP A 42 -24.11 -27.06 12.47
CA ASP A 42 -24.32 -26.32 13.72
C ASP A 42 -23.15 -25.43 14.11
N THR A 43 -21.93 -25.78 13.70
CA THR A 43 -20.69 -25.09 14.12
C THR A 43 -19.86 -24.50 12.98
N LEU A 44 -20.07 -24.92 11.73
CA LEU A 44 -19.14 -24.75 10.59
C LEU A 44 -17.73 -25.30 10.86
N ALA A 45 -17.62 -26.36 11.66
CA ALA A 45 -16.39 -27.14 11.68
C ALA A 45 -16.25 -27.86 10.34
N ILE A 46 -15.11 -27.70 9.68
CA ILE A 46 -14.86 -28.28 8.34
C ILE A 46 -13.59 -29.09 8.40
N SER A 47 -13.66 -30.29 7.83
CA SER A 47 -12.49 -31.15 7.58
C SER A 47 -12.45 -31.60 6.12
N ILE A 48 -11.24 -31.69 5.56
CA ILE A 48 -10.98 -32.18 4.21
C ILE A 48 -10.08 -33.42 4.35
N ASN A 49 -10.49 -34.54 3.81
CA ASN A 49 -9.76 -35.82 3.92
C ASN A 49 -9.28 -36.09 5.37
N LYS A 50 -10.15 -35.87 6.36
CA LYS A 50 -9.92 -35.99 7.82
C LYS A 50 -9.02 -34.91 8.44
N VAL A 51 -8.45 -33.98 7.66
CA VAL A 51 -7.69 -32.84 8.17
C VAL A 51 -8.67 -31.72 8.54
N GLN A 52 -8.71 -31.28 9.79
CA GLN A 52 -9.54 -30.17 10.20
C GLN A 52 -8.97 -28.85 9.68
N VAL A 53 -9.78 -28.07 8.93
CA VAL A 53 -9.42 -26.79 8.29
C VAL A 53 -10.20 -25.60 8.86
N SER A 54 -11.35 -25.83 9.51
CA SER A 54 -12.04 -24.88 10.38
C SER A 54 -12.42 -25.59 11.67
N ALA A 55 -12.07 -24.99 12.82
CA ALA A 55 -12.48 -25.52 14.11
C ALA A 55 -13.96 -25.28 14.41
N GLY A 56 -14.60 -24.42 13.62
CA GLY A 56 -15.99 -24.04 13.80
C GLY A 56 -16.20 -23.01 14.92
N GLN A 57 -17.46 -22.75 15.21
CA GLN A 57 -17.98 -21.78 16.16
C GLN A 57 -18.79 -22.53 17.26
N PRO A 58 -19.21 -21.87 18.33
CA PRO A 58 -20.18 -22.45 19.27
C PRO A 58 -21.42 -22.98 18.54
N ALA A 59 -21.91 -24.14 18.96
CA ALA A 59 -23.03 -24.83 18.32
C ALA A 59 -24.29 -23.92 18.27
N ARG A 60 -24.93 -23.93 17.10
CA ARG A 60 -26.14 -23.18 16.77
C ARG A 60 -27.28 -24.15 16.48
N GLN A 61 -28.49 -23.72 16.73
CA GLN A 61 -29.66 -24.46 16.28
C GLN A 61 -29.69 -24.43 14.74
N VAL A 62 -30.03 -25.57 14.13
CA VAL A 62 -30.14 -25.76 12.70
C VAL A 62 -31.54 -26.20 12.34
N ASP A 63 -32.16 -25.53 11.38
CA ASP A 63 -33.43 -25.96 10.77
C ASP A 63 -33.34 -25.86 9.23
N LYS A 64 -34.40 -26.28 8.53
CA LYS A 64 -34.50 -26.28 7.05
C LYS A 64 -33.30 -26.87 6.34
N LEU A 65 -32.70 -27.92 6.92
CA LEU A 65 -31.56 -28.57 6.35
C LEU A 65 -31.93 -29.34 5.09
N THR A 66 -31.34 -28.96 3.96
CA THR A 66 -31.38 -29.69 2.67
C THR A 66 -30.03 -30.38 2.43
N ARG A 67 -30.05 -31.51 1.70
CA ARG A 67 -28.85 -32.28 1.37
C ARG A 67 -28.91 -32.73 -0.08
N GLY A 68 -27.90 -32.34 -0.87
CA GLY A 68 -27.61 -32.85 -2.20
C GLY A 68 -26.30 -33.64 -2.19
N GLU A 69 -25.86 -34.09 -3.35
CA GLU A 69 -24.59 -34.81 -3.52
C GLU A 69 -23.39 -33.88 -3.39
N GLN A 70 -23.47 -32.68 -3.97
CA GLN A 70 -22.38 -31.68 -4.01
C GLN A 70 -22.75 -30.36 -3.36
N GLU A 71 -23.94 -30.26 -2.75
CA GLU A 71 -24.41 -29.05 -2.11
C GLU A 71 -25.28 -29.36 -0.91
N ALA A 72 -25.36 -28.41 0.03
CA ALA A 72 -26.29 -28.45 1.15
C ALA A 72 -26.60 -27.04 1.61
N SER A 73 -27.79 -26.85 2.16
CA SER A 73 -28.17 -25.58 2.75
C SER A 73 -28.95 -25.77 4.05
N TRP A 74 -28.87 -24.78 4.92
CA TRP A 74 -29.60 -24.78 6.20
C TRP A 74 -29.82 -23.34 6.70
N HIS A 75 -30.59 -23.24 7.73
CA HIS A 75 -30.86 -21.97 8.39
C HIS A 75 -30.46 -22.04 9.86
N TRP A 76 -29.90 -20.94 10.38
CA TRP A 76 -29.66 -20.69 11.80
C TRP A 76 -30.71 -19.72 12.34
N PRO A 77 -31.81 -20.22 12.95
CA PRO A 77 -32.96 -19.37 13.28
C PRO A 77 -32.63 -18.27 14.29
N ALA A 78 -31.79 -18.55 15.29
CA ALA A 78 -31.38 -17.53 16.28
C ALA A 78 -30.48 -16.42 15.66
N GLN A 79 -29.82 -16.72 14.57
CA GLN A 79 -28.99 -15.77 13.83
C GLN A 79 -29.68 -15.20 12.60
N ASP A 80 -30.94 -15.61 12.31
CA ASP A 80 -31.67 -15.22 11.10
C ASP A 80 -30.76 -15.26 9.86
N ALA A 81 -30.04 -16.38 9.70
CA ALA A 81 -29.01 -16.52 8.70
C ALA A 81 -29.15 -17.83 7.92
N ARG A 82 -29.06 -17.75 6.61
CA ARG A 82 -28.98 -18.88 5.70
C ARG A 82 -27.56 -19.21 5.39
N VAL A 83 -27.25 -20.48 5.35
CA VAL A 83 -25.93 -21.01 5.00
C VAL A 83 -26.11 -21.96 3.84
N GLU A 84 -25.25 -21.83 2.84
CA GLU A 84 -25.16 -22.75 1.72
C GLU A 84 -23.70 -23.17 1.56
N VAL A 85 -23.48 -24.43 1.25
CA VAL A 85 -22.20 -24.99 0.86
C VAL A 85 -22.37 -25.73 -0.44
N LYS A 86 -21.43 -25.51 -1.39
CA LYS A 86 -21.47 -26.10 -2.71
C LYS A 86 -20.07 -26.41 -3.20
N LEU A 87 -19.89 -27.54 -3.88
CA LEU A 87 -18.64 -27.87 -4.54
C LEU A 87 -18.61 -27.27 -5.96
N ASP A 88 -17.44 -26.73 -6.34
CA ASP A 88 -17.06 -26.27 -7.66
C ASP A 88 -15.73 -26.95 -8.03
N GLY A 89 -15.86 -28.14 -8.67
CA GLY A 89 -14.75 -29.11 -8.76
C GLY A 89 -14.38 -29.63 -7.37
N ASP A 90 -13.12 -29.44 -7.01
CA ASP A 90 -12.61 -29.75 -5.67
C ASP A 90 -12.59 -28.55 -4.71
N ASP A 91 -13.04 -27.37 -5.11
CA ASP A 91 -13.19 -26.22 -4.21
C ASP A 91 -14.55 -26.25 -3.50
N LEU A 92 -14.58 -25.80 -2.24
CA LEU A 92 -15.83 -25.60 -1.48
C LEU A 92 -16.20 -24.11 -1.46
N LEU A 93 -17.38 -23.78 -1.97
CA LEU A 93 -18.00 -22.47 -1.78
C LEU A 93 -18.85 -22.48 -0.52
N LEU A 94 -18.60 -21.52 0.36
CA LEU A 94 -19.42 -21.24 1.55
C LEU A 94 -20.12 -19.90 1.34
N THR A 95 -21.44 -19.89 1.37
CA THR A 95 -22.28 -18.70 1.25
C THR A 95 -23.06 -18.45 2.54
N LEU A 96 -23.01 -17.23 3.04
CA LEU A 96 -23.79 -16.76 4.18
C LEU A 96 -24.68 -15.60 3.74
N VAL A 97 -25.94 -15.59 4.16
CA VAL A 97 -26.91 -14.52 3.93
C VAL A 97 -27.68 -14.25 5.22
N SER A 98 -27.87 -12.98 5.57
CA SER A 98 -28.75 -12.59 6.67
C SER A 98 -29.75 -11.53 6.20
N ASP A 99 -30.99 -11.68 6.61
CA ASP A 99 -32.06 -10.74 6.30
C ASP A 99 -32.07 -9.55 7.27
N THR A 100 -31.31 -9.62 8.35
CA THR A 100 -31.22 -8.57 9.39
C THR A 100 -29.77 -8.19 9.67
N PRO A 101 -29.48 -6.91 10.02
CA PRO A 101 -28.15 -6.46 10.41
C PRO A 101 -27.61 -7.25 11.59
N ARG A 102 -26.41 -7.81 11.46
CA ARG A 102 -25.71 -8.58 12.52
C ARG A 102 -24.27 -8.92 12.16
N GLN A 103 -23.51 -9.32 13.16
CA GLN A 103 -22.21 -9.94 12.95
C GLN A 103 -22.30 -11.46 13.07
N LEU A 104 -21.74 -12.17 12.09
CA LEU A 104 -21.65 -13.63 12.08
C LEU A 104 -20.19 -14.07 12.10
N ALA A 105 -19.77 -14.74 13.17
CA ALA A 105 -18.51 -15.48 13.17
C ALA A 105 -18.71 -16.78 12.38
N TRP A 106 -17.75 -17.09 11.49
CA TRP A 106 -17.89 -18.22 10.57
C TRP A 106 -16.65 -19.13 10.50
N TYR A 107 -15.49 -18.62 10.95
CA TYR A 107 -14.23 -19.36 10.89
C TYR A 107 -13.45 -19.26 12.19
N SER A 108 -12.76 -20.33 12.57
CA SER A 108 -11.73 -20.36 13.61
C SER A 108 -10.60 -21.29 13.23
N LEU A 109 -9.35 -20.85 13.48
CA LEU A 109 -8.14 -21.62 13.15
C LEU A 109 -8.04 -22.88 14.01
N PRO A 110 -7.94 -24.08 13.40
CA PRO A 110 -7.77 -25.33 14.13
C PRO A 110 -6.41 -25.47 14.80
N LYS A 111 -6.34 -26.31 15.83
CA LYS A 111 -5.11 -26.55 16.60
C LYS A 111 -4.02 -27.29 15.83
N ASN A 112 -4.36 -28.06 14.82
CA ASN A 112 -3.46 -28.85 13.98
C ASN A 112 -2.70 -28.03 12.91
N GLN A 113 -3.07 -26.77 12.69
CA GLN A 113 -2.39 -25.90 11.74
C GLN A 113 -1.06 -25.38 12.30
N THR A 114 -0.02 -25.31 11.50
CA THR A 114 1.35 -24.98 11.93
C THR A 114 1.81 -23.58 11.48
N HIS A 115 1.40 -23.18 10.29
CA HIS A 115 1.77 -21.89 9.68
C HIS A 115 0.54 -21.20 9.10
N LEU A 116 0.66 -19.88 9.00
CA LEU A 116 -0.23 -19.01 8.23
C LEU A 116 0.57 -18.31 7.13
N SER A 117 -0.05 -18.22 5.96
CA SER A 117 0.41 -17.36 4.87
C SER A 117 -0.62 -16.26 4.67
N MET A 118 -0.20 -14.99 4.81
CA MET A 118 -1.08 -13.82 4.81
C MET A 118 -0.55 -12.77 3.85
N ALA A 119 -1.43 -12.10 3.14
CA ALA A 119 -1.06 -11.04 2.20
C ALA A 119 -0.82 -9.69 2.91
N PHE A 120 0.06 -9.69 3.92
CA PHE A 120 0.62 -8.47 4.49
C PHE A 120 1.63 -7.90 3.49
N GLY A 121 1.29 -6.77 2.86
CA GLY A 121 2.04 -6.30 1.71
C GLY A 121 2.17 -7.37 0.62
N GLU A 122 3.40 -7.70 0.24
CA GLU A 122 3.73 -8.74 -0.76
C GLU A 122 3.25 -10.13 -0.36
N GLY A 123 3.39 -10.46 0.90
CA GLY A 123 3.03 -11.74 1.48
C GLY A 123 4.03 -12.20 2.53
N SER A 124 3.53 -12.84 3.57
CA SER A 124 4.32 -13.37 4.67
C SER A 124 3.84 -14.77 5.06
N ARG A 125 4.78 -15.66 5.38
CA ARG A 125 4.50 -16.99 5.94
C ARG A 125 5.22 -17.15 7.27
N PHE A 126 4.47 -17.45 8.31
CA PHE A 126 5.00 -17.53 9.66
C PHE A 126 4.37 -18.64 10.48
N SER A 127 5.14 -19.20 11.43
CA SER A 127 4.63 -20.18 12.36
C SER A 127 3.64 -19.52 13.34
N VAL A 128 2.54 -20.20 13.62
CA VAL A 128 1.56 -19.78 14.63
C VAL A 128 2.11 -19.80 16.07
N ARG A 129 3.37 -20.23 16.25
CA ARG A 129 4.07 -20.31 17.54
C ARG A 129 5.33 -19.42 17.58
N ASP A 130 5.68 -18.73 16.50
CA ASP A 130 6.81 -17.81 16.46
C ASP A 130 6.53 -16.61 17.39
N SER A 131 7.41 -16.39 18.38
CA SER A 131 7.21 -15.36 19.40
C SER A 131 7.21 -13.93 18.85
N ASP A 132 8.04 -13.63 17.84
CA ASP A 132 8.12 -12.31 17.23
C ASP A 132 6.86 -12.02 16.43
N TRP A 133 6.37 -13.00 15.67
CA TRP A 133 5.10 -12.90 14.95
C TRP A 133 3.89 -12.83 15.89
N LEU A 134 3.87 -13.62 16.99
CA LEU A 134 2.84 -13.48 18.01
C LEU A 134 2.82 -12.06 18.59
N GLY A 135 4.02 -11.49 18.85
CA GLY A 135 4.17 -10.12 19.30
C GLY A 135 3.62 -9.11 18.31
N TYR A 136 4.11 -9.17 17.07
CA TYR A 136 3.76 -8.23 16.02
C TYR A 136 2.27 -8.25 15.66
N VAL A 137 1.73 -9.44 15.36
CA VAL A 137 0.32 -9.59 14.99
C VAL A 137 -0.61 -9.18 16.13
N GLY A 138 -0.30 -9.55 17.37
CA GLY A 138 -1.15 -9.23 18.51
C GLY A 138 -1.12 -7.76 18.94
N ASP A 139 -0.04 -7.03 18.65
CA ASP A 139 0.10 -5.62 19.03
C ASP A 139 -0.33 -4.65 17.91
N GLU A 140 -0.03 -4.98 16.65
CA GLU A 140 -0.24 -4.06 15.51
C GLU A 140 -1.35 -4.52 14.56
N LEU A 141 -1.69 -5.82 14.54
CA LEU A 141 -2.62 -6.42 13.59
C LEU A 141 -3.72 -7.24 14.28
N ALA A 142 -4.06 -6.93 15.53
CA ALA A 142 -5.01 -7.71 16.34
C ALA A 142 -6.40 -7.81 15.68
N GLU A 143 -6.85 -6.77 15.01
CA GLU A 143 -8.06 -6.73 14.19
C GLU A 143 -7.70 -6.23 12.79
N LEU A 144 -8.06 -7.00 11.77
CA LEU A 144 -7.83 -6.65 10.37
C LEU A 144 -9.13 -6.60 9.60
N ASN A 145 -9.28 -5.58 8.78
CA ASN A 145 -10.31 -5.50 7.77
C ASN A 145 -9.79 -6.14 6.46
N THR A 146 -10.52 -7.11 5.92
CA THR A 146 -10.01 -7.94 4.82
C THR A 146 -9.91 -7.23 3.48
N HIS A 147 -10.64 -6.14 3.27
CA HIS A 147 -10.54 -5.38 2.02
C HIS A 147 -9.43 -4.32 2.03
N TYR A 148 -8.95 -3.89 3.19
CA TYR A 148 -7.95 -2.84 3.31
C TYR A 148 -6.60 -3.35 3.81
N ASP A 149 -6.60 -4.10 4.95
CA ASP A 149 -5.37 -4.51 5.61
C ASP A 149 -4.68 -5.69 4.91
N LEU A 150 -5.46 -6.58 4.26
CA LEU A 150 -4.94 -7.60 3.37
C LEU A 150 -4.85 -7.07 1.94
N LYS A 151 -3.69 -7.23 1.29
CA LYS A 151 -3.48 -6.76 -0.09
C LYS A 151 -4.07 -7.71 -1.13
N LEU A 152 -4.25 -8.98 -0.76
CA LEU A 152 -5.12 -9.96 -1.40
C LEU A 152 -6.15 -10.42 -0.36
N PRO A 153 -7.45 -10.49 -0.67
CA PRO A 153 -8.48 -10.88 0.30
C PRO A 153 -8.48 -12.40 0.51
N LEU A 154 -7.35 -12.93 0.95
CA LEU A 154 -7.15 -14.35 1.22
C LEU A 154 -6.12 -14.58 2.33
N TRP A 155 -6.21 -15.74 2.93
CA TRP A 155 -5.13 -16.32 3.74
C TRP A 155 -5.06 -17.83 3.51
N SER A 156 -3.89 -18.40 3.76
CA SER A 156 -3.68 -19.84 3.69
C SER A 156 -3.13 -20.37 5.00
N GLN A 157 -3.35 -21.65 5.26
CA GLN A 157 -2.89 -22.38 6.44
C GLN A 157 -2.34 -23.74 6.04
N ASP A 158 -1.30 -24.19 6.73
CA ASP A 158 -0.63 -25.44 6.41
C ASP A 158 -0.94 -26.52 7.43
N ALA A 159 -1.32 -27.71 6.95
CA ALA A 159 -1.37 -28.93 7.71
C ALA A 159 -0.74 -30.08 6.91
N GLY A 160 0.38 -30.59 7.40
CA GLY A 160 1.16 -31.60 6.67
C GLY A 160 1.83 -31.01 5.43
N LYS A 161 1.56 -31.62 4.26
CA LYS A 161 2.13 -31.19 2.97
C LYS A 161 1.20 -30.30 2.14
N GLN A 162 -0.05 -30.12 2.56
CA GLN A 162 -1.06 -29.37 1.83
C GLN A 162 -1.25 -27.99 2.42
N THR A 163 -1.58 -27.06 1.56
CA THR A 163 -1.97 -25.68 1.87
C THR A 163 -3.46 -25.51 1.62
N TYR A 164 -4.19 -25.01 2.60
CA TYR A 164 -5.62 -24.74 2.55
C TYR A 164 -5.83 -23.25 2.52
N SER A 165 -6.47 -22.76 1.46
CA SER A 165 -6.60 -21.34 1.18
C SER A 165 -8.05 -20.88 1.28
N TRP A 166 -8.30 -19.87 2.11
CA TRP A 166 -9.57 -19.20 2.26
C TRP A 166 -9.54 -17.92 1.41
N ILE A 167 -10.32 -17.89 0.35
CA ILE A 167 -10.39 -16.82 -0.66
C ILE A 167 -11.74 -16.13 -0.52
N LEU A 168 -11.73 -14.87 -0.13
CA LEU A 168 -12.95 -14.07 0.02
C LEU A 168 -13.38 -13.52 -1.35
N GLN A 169 -14.40 -14.11 -1.95
CA GLN A 169 -15.04 -13.57 -3.16
C GLN A 169 -15.89 -12.34 -2.82
N THR A 170 -16.40 -12.25 -1.57
CA THR A 170 -16.97 -11.03 -0.99
C THR A 170 -16.00 -10.49 0.05
N PRO A 171 -15.02 -9.64 -0.31
CA PRO A 171 -13.96 -9.20 0.59
C PRO A 171 -14.39 -8.08 1.55
N TYR A 172 -15.55 -7.48 1.35
CA TYR A 172 -16.06 -6.33 2.09
C TYR A 172 -16.66 -6.78 3.42
N ASP A 173 -16.60 -5.90 4.42
CA ASP A 173 -17.27 -6.04 5.71
C ASP A 173 -16.88 -7.32 6.50
N ASN A 174 -15.70 -7.87 6.22
CA ASN A 174 -15.12 -8.97 6.97
C ASN A 174 -14.01 -8.49 7.88
N GLN A 175 -13.93 -9.08 9.07
CA GLN A 175 -12.87 -8.88 10.03
C GLN A 175 -12.18 -10.19 10.39
N LEU A 176 -10.84 -10.13 10.44
CA LEU A 176 -9.99 -11.16 11.03
C LEU A 176 -9.55 -10.70 12.42
N ASN A 177 -9.70 -11.55 13.42
CA ASN A 177 -9.29 -11.26 14.77
C ASN A 177 -8.22 -12.24 15.23
N PHE A 178 -7.11 -11.69 15.70
CA PHE A 178 -5.99 -12.44 16.24
C PHE A 178 -5.96 -12.33 17.76
N THR A 179 -5.83 -13.46 18.42
CA THR A 179 -5.62 -13.54 19.87
C THR A 179 -4.48 -14.51 20.18
N ARG A 180 -3.93 -14.42 21.40
CA ARG A 180 -2.86 -15.30 21.87
C ARG A 180 -3.41 -16.21 22.97
N LYS A 181 -3.22 -17.50 22.82
CA LYS A 181 -3.63 -18.48 23.85
C LYS A 181 -2.63 -19.64 23.92
N GLY A 182 -2.04 -19.87 25.07
CA GLY A 182 -1.11 -20.98 25.30
C GLY A 182 0.13 -20.94 24.39
N GLY A 183 0.74 -19.75 24.18
CA GLY A 183 1.92 -19.58 23.33
C GLY A 183 1.66 -19.82 21.84
N ARG A 184 0.41 -19.65 21.41
CA ARG A 184 -0.03 -19.86 20.04
C ARG A 184 -0.97 -18.75 19.58
N LEU A 185 -0.87 -18.37 18.29
CA LEU A 185 -1.81 -17.50 17.62
C LEU A 185 -3.14 -18.23 17.39
N GLN A 186 -4.23 -17.56 17.68
CA GLN A 186 -5.59 -17.93 17.29
C GLN A 186 -6.05 -16.94 16.24
N LEU A 187 -6.74 -17.41 15.21
CA LEU A 187 -7.36 -16.60 14.18
C LEU A 187 -8.84 -16.95 14.10
N SER A 188 -9.70 -15.94 14.07
CA SER A 188 -11.12 -16.10 13.77
C SER A 188 -11.55 -15.06 12.73
N ALA A 189 -12.58 -15.40 11.94
CA ALA A 189 -13.18 -14.51 10.97
C ALA A 189 -14.65 -14.28 11.27
N ARG A 190 -15.11 -13.03 11.06
CA ARG A 190 -16.52 -12.64 11.15
C ARG A 190 -16.90 -11.75 9.97
N HIS A 191 -18.16 -11.80 9.57
CA HIS A 191 -18.77 -10.92 8.59
C HIS A 191 -19.83 -10.05 9.25
N GLU A 192 -19.93 -8.78 8.83
CA GLU A 192 -20.93 -7.84 9.29
C GLU A 192 -21.98 -7.60 8.21
N PHE A 193 -23.22 -8.07 8.46
CA PHE A 193 -24.38 -7.66 7.71
C PHE A 193 -24.92 -6.35 8.32
N SER A 194 -25.01 -5.33 7.51
CA SER A 194 -25.46 -3.98 7.86
C SER A 194 -26.63 -3.56 6.96
N SER A 195 -27.16 -2.36 7.14
CA SER A 195 -28.15 -1.80 6.22
C SER A 195 -27.64 -1.60 4.79
N PHE A 196 -26.33 -1.69 4.56
CA PHE A 196 -25.73 -1.52 3.24
C PHE A 196 -25.55 -2.82 2.45
N ASN A 197 -25.52 -3.97 3.14
CA ASN A 197 -25.25 -5.27 2.55
C ASN A 197 -26.14 -6.40 3.06
N GLN A 198 -27.22 -6.08 3.82
CA GLN A 198 -28.20 -7.09 4.23
C GLN A 198 -28.82 -7.75 2.98
N GLN A 199 -29.07 -9.06 3.04
CA GLN A 199 -29.51 -9.93 1.95
C GLN A 199 -28.47 -10.15 0.83
N ALA A 200 -27.37 -9.38 0.79
CA ALA A 200 -26.28 -9.69 -0.12
C ALA A 200 -25.49 -10.93 0.37
N PRO A 201 -25.12 -11.86 -0.51
CA PRO A 201 -24.38 -13.04 -0.12
C PRO A 201 -22.93 -12.68 0.24
N MET A 202 -22.46 -13.19 1.38
CA MET A 202 -21.04 -13.26 1.69
C MET A 202 -20.53 -14.61 1.18
N VAL A 203 -19.60 -14.61 0.23
CA VAL A 203 -19.08 -15.82 -0.44
C VAL A 203 -17.60 -16.00 -0.16
N VAL A 204 -17.25 -17.20 0.30
CA VAL A 204 -15.86 -17.62 0.54
C VAL A 204 -15.60 -18.91 -0.22
N ARG A 205 -14.48 -19.00 -0.89
CA ARG A 205 -13.95 -20.20 -1.54
C ARG A 205 -12.86 -20.80 -0.65
N LEU A 206 -12.96 -22.10 -0.37
CA LEU A 206 -11.92 -22.88 0.28
C LEU A 206 -11.30 -23.80 -0.78
N SER A 207 -10.01 -23.59 -1.05
CA SER A 207 -9.24 -24.29 -2.07
C SER A 207 -8.06 -25.03 -1.43
N VAL A 208 -7.64 -26.16 -2.02
CA VAL A 208 -6.51 -26.97 -1.56
C VAL A 208 -5.43 -26.97 -2.62
N GLY A 209 -4.17 -26.88 -2.19
CA GLY A 209 -3.03 -26.94 -3.10
C GLY A 209 -1.77 -27.51 -2.46
N ASP A 210 -0.77 -27.77 -3.30
CA ASP A 210 0.47 -28.44 -2.92
C ASP A 210 1.62 -27.49 -2.58
N ASP A 211 1.42 -26.19 -2.78
CA ASP A 211 2.41 -25.16 -2.46
C ASP A 211 1.78 -23.89 -1.90
N TRP A 212 2.63 -23.00 -1.39
CA TRP A 212 2.22 -21.79 -0.69
C TRP A 212 1.59 -20.70 -1.58
N LEU A 213 1.74 -20.81 -2.92
CA LEU A 213 1.14 -19.85 -3.87
C LEU A 213 -0.20 -20.34 -4.44
N ALA A 214 -0.63 -21.57 -4.11
CA ALA A 214 -1.82 -22.17 -4.69
C ALA A 214 -3.06 -21.29 -4.54
N GLY A 215 -3.30 -20.74 -3.34
CA GLY A 215 -4.41 -19.81 -3.10
C GLY A 215 -4.33 -18.54 -3.92
N ALA A 216 -3.13 -17.96 -4.06
CA ALA A 216 -2.92 -16.76 -4.87
C ALA A 216 -3.17 -17.04 -6.37
N ARG A 217 -2.70 -18.19 -6.90
CA ARG A 217 -2.99 -18.59 -8.28
C ARG A 217 -4.48 -18.82 -8.50
N ARG A 218 -5.16 -19.51 -7.57
CA ARG A 218 -6.61 -19.74 -7.65
C ARG A 218 -7.40 -18.42 -7.59
N TYR A 219 -6.95 -17.46 -6.80
CA TYR A 219 -7.53 -16.12 -6.74
C TYR A 219 -7.32 -15.35 -8.08
N ARG A 220 -6.13 -15.45 -8.68
CA ARG A 220 -5.86 -14.89 -10.01
C ARG A 220 -6.80 -15.45 -11.08
N GLU A 221 -6.98 -16.77 -11.12
CA GLU A 221 -7.89 -17.45 -12.05
C GLU A 221 -9.32 -16.93 -11.90
N TRP A 222 -9.79 -16.79 -10.67
CA TRP A 222 -11.10 -16.25 -10.38
C TRP A 222 -11.22 -14.79 -10.85
N LEU A 223 -10.26 -13.91 -10.55
CA LEU A 223 -10.25 -12.52 -11.03
C LEU A 223 -10.28 -12.43 -12.56
N GLN A 224 -9.57 -13.33 -13.25
CA GLN A 224 -9.57 -13.40 -14.71
C GLN A 224 -10.94 -13.82 -15.27
N ALA A 225 -11.56 -14.81 -14.64
CA ALA A 225 -12.91 -15.28 -15.02
C ALA A 225 -13.97 -14.20 -14.81
N GLU A 226 -13.89 -13.41 -13.74
CA GLU A 226 -14.78 -12.29 -13.44
C GLU A 226 -14.46 -11.02 -14.27
N GLY A 227 -13.36 -11.03 -15.06
CA GLY A 227 -12.94 -9.85 -15.83
C GLY A 227 -12.38 -8.72 -14.97
N GLU A 228 -12.00 -9.00 -13.71
CA GLU A 228 -11.42 -8.01 -12.76
C GLU A 228 -9.89 -7.97 -12.77
N TRP A 229 -9.27 -8.75 -13.63
CA TRP A 229 -7.82 -8.74 -13.86
C TRP A 229 -7.49 -8.25 -15.28
N GLN A 230 -6.46 -7.42 -15.41
CA GLN A 230 -5.95 -6.96 -16.70
C GLN A 230 -4.43 -7.02 -16.74
N SER A 231 -3.88 -7.51 -17.86
CA SER A 231 -2.43 -7.53 -18.08
C SER A 231 -1.85 -6.12 -18.28
N LEU A 232 -0.58 -5.93 -17.95
CA LEU A 232 0.16 -4.72 -18.35
C LEU A 232 0.15 -4.53 -19.87
N ALA A 233 0.21 -5.61 -20.64
CA ALA A 233 0.15 -5.54 -22.10
C ALA A 233 -1.15 -4.89 -22.59
N ASP A 234 -2.30 -5.26 -22.02
CA ASP A 234 -3.60 -4.66 -22.36
C ASP A 234 -3.69 -3.20 -21.92
N LYS A 235 -3.16 -2.89 -20.72
CA LYS A 235 -3.10 -1.52 -20.19
C LYS A 235 -2.23 -0.63 -21.09
N PHE A 236 -1.05 -1.12 -21.52
CA PHE A 236 -0.13 -0.41 -22.42
C PHE A 236 -0.66 -0.28 -23.85
N ALA A 237 -1.47 -1.23 -24.32
CA ALA A 237 -2.16 -1.09 -25.61
C ALA A 237 -3.13 0.10 -25.60
N ARG A 238 -3.82 0.31 -24.47
CA ARG A 238 -4.73 1.46 -24.31
C ARG A 238 -4.00 2.78 -24.04
N ILE A 239 -2.90 2.75 -23.28
CA ILE A 239 -2.11 3.93 -22.92
C ILE A 239 -0.64 3.63 -23.25
N PRO A 240 -0.20 3.87 -24.50
CA PRO A 240 1.14 3.48 -24.98
C PRO A 240 2.31 4.06 -24.17
N ALA A 241 2.12 5.22 -23.52
CA ALA A 241 3.13 5.81 -22.62
C ALA A 241 3.47 4.87 -21.45
N GLY A 242 2.58 3.95 -21.06
CA GLY A 242 2.83 2.95 -20.03
C GLY A 242 4.02 2.03 -20.34
N ARG A 243 4.37 1.82 -21.61
CA ARG A 243 5.55 1.02 -22.00
C ARG A 243 6.86 1.61 -21.46
N ARG A 244 6.88 2.90 -21.13
CA ARG A 244 8.05 3.56 -20.52
C ARG A 244 8.32 3.06 -19.08
N LEU A 245 7.36 2.36 -18.44
CA LEU A 245 7.57 1.68 -17.16
C LEU A 245 8.43 0.41 -17.28
N ILE A 246 8.57 -0.17 -18.48
CA ILE A 246 9.33 -1.41 -18.69
C ILE A 246 10.82 -1.14 -18.42
N GLY A 247 11.37 -1.72 -17.34
CA GLY A 247 12.73 -1.51 -16.90
C GLY A 247 12.97 -0.18 -16.17
N ALA A 248 11.93 0.60 -15.87
CA ALA A 248 12.07 1.88 -15.20
C ALA A 248 12.26 1.72 -13.70
N SER A 249 13.28 2.38 -13.16
CA SER A 249 13.37 2.65 -11.71
C SER A 249 12.44 3.80 -11.34
N HIS A 250 11.90 3.77 -10.13
CA HIS A 250 11.01 4.81 -9.63
C HIS A 250 11.77 5.79 -8.74
N VAL A 251 11.62 7.08 -9.00
CA VAL A 251 12.34 8.13 -8.29
C VAL A 251 11.38 9.21 -7.84
N TYR A 252 11.35 9.52 -6.55
CA TYR A 252 10.72 10.72 -6.05
C TYR A 252 11.72 11.88 -6.00
N LEU A 253 11.38 12.98 -6.69
CA LEU A 253 12.18 14.20 -6.73
C LEU A 253 11.64 15.19 -5.69
N TRP A 254 12.40 15.38 -4.61
CA TRP A 254 12.04 16.20 -3.47
C TRP A 254 12.55 17.64 -3.61
N GLY A 255 11.80 18.56 -3.00
CA GLY A 255 12.04 19.99 -3.09
C GLY A 255 11.24 20.63 -4.23
N ASP A 256 10.22 21.40 -3.85
CA ASP A 256 9.33 22.11 -4.79
C ASP A 256 9.50 23.64 -4.74
N ALA A 257 10.51 24.12 -4.00
CA ALA A 257 10.85 25.54 -3.96
C ALA A 257 11.41 26.01 -5.31
N LEU A 258 11.19 27.30 -5.61
CA LEU A 258 11.58 27.88 -6.89
C LEU A 258 13.09 27.92 -7.08
N LEU A 259 13.83 28.20 -6.01
CA LEU A 259 15.29 28.36 -6.06
C LEU A 259 16.00 27.34 -5.16
N ASP A 260 17.12 26.84 -5.66
CA ASP A 260 18.12 26.07 -4.92
C ASP A 260 19.36 26.92 -4.63
N ARG A 261 20.17 26.56 -3.61
CA ARG A 261 21.43 27.24 -3.31
C ARG A 261 22.42 27.24 -4.48
N GLN A 262 22.36 26.22 -5.35
CA GLN A 262 23.20 26.11 -6.54
C GLN A 262 22.71 27.02 -7.68
N ASP A 263 21.57 27.69 -7.56
CA ASP A 263 21.10 28.68 -8.52
C ASP A 263 21.76 30.04 -8.30
N VAL A 264 22.37 30.26 -7.15
CA VAL A 264 23.08 31.49 -6.81
C VAL A 264 24.50 31.44 -7.36
N LYS A 265 24.82 32.30 -8.34
CA LYS A 265 26.16 32.44 -8.91
C LYS A 265 27.02 33.50 -8.22
N ASP A 266 26.38 34.44 -7.50
CA ASP A 266 27.04 35.52 -6.76
C ASP A 266 26.44 35.62 -5.35
N TRP A 267 27.04 34.89 -4.40
CA TRP A 267 26.63 34.87 -3.00
C TRP A 267 26.82 36.22 -2.29
N PRO A 268 28.02 36.90 -2.40
CA PRO A 268 28.19 38.22 -1.83
C PRO A 268 27.18 39.24 -2.35
N GLY A 269 26.92 39.23 -3.66
CA GLY A 269 25.90 40.10 -4.26
C GLY A 269 24.50 39.85 -3.73
N LEU A 270 24.12 38.56 -3.52
CA LEU A 270 22.84 38.19 -2.95
C LEU A 270 22.70 38.70 -1.50
N GLN A 271 23.72 38.48 -0.66
CA GLN A 271 23.74 38.97 0.71
C GLN A 271 23.61 40.50 0.78
N ALA A 272 24.39 41.22 -0.05
CA ALA A 272 24.29 42.64 -0.15
C ALA A 272 22.90 43.16 -0.57
N ARG A 273 22.30 42.48 -1.58
CA ARG A 273 20.97 42.80 -2.08
C ARG A 273 19.89 42.59 -1.02
N LEU A 274 19.95 41.52 -0.24
CA LEU A 274 19.01 41.22 0.83
C LEU A 274 19.15 42.19 1.97
N ASN A 275 20.38 42.53 2.39
CA ASN A 275 20.67 43.47 3.47
C ASN A 275 20.25 44.92 3.15
N GLN A 276 20.23 45.29 1.85
CA GLN A 276 19.73 46.60 1.40
C GLN A 276 18.21 46.78 1.50
N LYS A 277 17.48 45.68 1.79
CA LYS A 277 16.02 45.64 1.83
C LYS A 277 15.50 45.09 3.16
N PRO A 278 15.55 45.85 4.28
CA PRO A 278 15.16 45.38 5.61
C PRO A 278 13.75 44.76 5.68
N ALA A 279 12.81 45.25 4.87
CA ALA A 279 11.45 44.70 4.81
C ALA A 279 11.43 43.24 4.30
N TRP A 280 12.38 42.83 3.51
CA TRP A 280 12.50 41.44 3.03
C TRP A 280 12.98 40.50 4.14
N LEU A 281 13.81 41.01 5.07
CA LEU A 281 14.36 40.21 6.16
C LEU A 281 13.29 39.83 7.19
N GLN A 282 12.11 40.44 7.16
CA GLN A 282 10.97 40.02 7.99
C GLN A 282 10.48 38.60 7.64
N ALA A 283 10.75 38.11 6.42
CA ALA A 283 10.44 36.75 6.04
C ALA A 283 11.47 35.70 6.53
N PHE A 284 12.60 36.16 7.07
CA PHE A 284 13.70 35.33 7.55
C PHE A 284 13.60 35.11 9.05
N SER A 285 13.78 33.87 9.53
CA SER A 285 13.92 33.58 10.97
C SER A 285 15.23 34.16 11.53
N GLY A 286 15.37 34.19 12.87
CA GLY A 286 16.63 34.64 13.48
C GLY A 286 17.85 33.83 13.03
N GLU A 287 17.75 32.51 12.98
CA GLU A 287 18.80 31.60 12.51
C GLU A 287 19.17 31.84 11.03
N GLU A 288 18.20 32.13 10.17
CA GLU A 288 18.43 32.47 8.76
C GLU A 288 19.08 33.85 8.59
N GLN A 289 18.75 34.84 9.45
CA GLN A 289 19.42 36.13 9.48
C GLN A 289 20.86 36.02 9.98
N GLU A 290 21.12 35.18 10.97
CA GLU A 290 22.48 34.88 11.43
C GLU A 290 23.28 34.20 10.31
N ALA A 291 22.71 33.24 9.58
CA ALA A 291 23.32 32.62 8.42
C ALA A 291 23.63 33.64 7.31
N LEU A 292 22.72 34.60 7.07
CA LEU A 292 22.91 35.67 6.09
C LEU A 292 24.03 36.64 6.45
N ALA A 293 24.29 36.86 7.76
CA ALA A 293 25.36 37.71 8.25
C ALA A 293 26.77 37.10 8.14
N ALA A 294 26.90 35.81 7.84
CA ALA A 294 28.19 35.15 7.68
C ALA A 294 28.95 35.73 6.47
N THR A 295 30.24 36.03 6.63
CA THR A 295 31.08 36.61 5.56
C THR A 295 31.19 35.69 4.34
N ALA A 296 31.25 34.37 4.55
CA ALA A 296 31.26 33.35 3.52
C ALA A 296 30.38 32.19 3.99
N PRO A 297 29.08 32.19 3.64
CA PRO A 297 28.16 31.20 4.16
C PRO A 297 28.52 29.79 3.68
N GLU A 298 28.67 28.87 4.63
CA GLU A 298 28.87 27.46 4.40
C GLU A 298 27.61 26.82 3.73
N PRO A 299 27.72 25.68 3.06
CA PRO A 299 26.57 25.07 2.36
C PRO A 299 25.29 24.90 3.18
N TRP A 300 25.40 24.61 4.47
CA TRP A 300 24.24 24.52 5.37
C TRP A 300 23.62 25.90 5.66
N GLN A 301 24.44 26.96 5.80
CA GLN A 301 23.97 28.34 5.94
C GLN A 301 23.31 28.84 4.64
N GLN A 302 23.89 28.48 3.49
CA GLN A 302 23.28 28.76 2.20
C GLN A 302 21.88 28.13 2.08
N THR A 303 21.69 26.89 2.57
CA THR A 303 20.37 26.23 2.61
C THR A 303 19.39 27.02 3.48
N LEU A 304 19.80 27.52 4.65
CA LEU A 304 18.97 28.37 5.52
C LEU A 304 18.60 29.68 4.83
N ILE A 305 19.56 30.35 4.21
CA ILE A 305 19.32 31.60 3.45
C ILE A 305 18.28 31.35 2.33
N MET A 306 18.44 30.24 1.60
CA MET A 306 17.50 29.89 0.53
C MET A 306 16.10 29.56 1.06
N ALA A 307 15.97 28.95 2.24
CA ALA A 307 14.66 28.74 2.87
C ALA A 307 13.96 30.07 3.17
N GLY A 308 14.68 31.02 3.76
CA GLY A 308 14.17 32.39 3.98
C GLY A 308 13.80 33.11 2.67
N LEU A 309 14.66 33.02 1.65
CA LEU A 309 14.41 33.63 0.35
C LEU A 309 13.18 33.03 -0.36
N ASN A 310 13.05 31.71 -0.38
CA ASN A 310 11.87 31.05 -0.99
C ASN A 310 10.59 31.41 -0.24
N ARG A 311 10.64 31.55 1.09
CA ARG A 311 9.53 32.04 1.90
C ARG A 311 9.20 33.48 1.59
N LEU A 312 10.19 34.35 1.42
CA LEU A 312 10.00 35.73 0.96
C LEU A 312 9.27 35.75 -0.39
N ILE A 313 9.74 34.98 -1.38
CA ILE A 313 9.11 34.88 -2.69
C ILE A 313 7.65 34.45 -2.58
N ALA A 314 7.38 33.44 -1.75
CA ALA A 314 6.02 32.96 -1.49
C ALA A 314 5.13 34.03 -0.86
N SER A 315 5.65 34.83 0.07
CA SER A 315 4.90 35.86 0.77
C SER A 315 4.58 37.09 -0.12
N GLN A 316 5.44 37.41 -1.10
CA GLN A 316 5.17 38.47 -2.08
C GLN A 316 4.00 38.14 -3.00
N LEU A 317 3.85 36.88 -3.37
CA LEU A 317 2.84 36.38 -4.30
C LEU A 317 2.25 35.06 -3.76
N PRO A 318 1.34 35.11 -2.78
CA PRO A 318 0.75 33.93 -2.17
C PRO A 318 0.01 33.08 -3.19
N LEU A 319 0.16 31.73 -3.10
CA LEU A 319 -0.62 30.82 -3.91
C LEU A 319 -2.09 30.85 -3.48
N PRO A 320 -3.01 30.90 -4.45
CA PRO A 320 -4.44 30.84 -4.14
C PRO A 320 -4.82 29.41 -3.79
N ALA A 321 -4.65 28.99 -2.54
CA ALA A 321 -4.83 27.63 -2.06
C ALA A 321 -6.19 26.99 -2.42
N GLN A 322 -7.24 27.82 -2.50
CA GLN A 322 -8.60 27.37 -2.86
C GLN A 322 -8.86 27.31 -4.37
N GLN A 323 -7.91 27.75 -5.19
CA GLN A 323 -8.02 27.76 -6.65
C GLN A 323 -7.24 26.59 -7.25
N GLY A 324 -7.71 26.11 -8.41
CA GLY A 324 -7.10 24.97 -9.07
C GLY A 324 -5.70 25.24 -9.66
N PRO A 325 -5.05 24.17 -10.17
CA PRO A 325 -3.69 24.21 -10.71
C PRO A 325 -3.45 25.26 -11.79
N VAL A 326 -4.44 25.55 -12.65
CA VAL A 326 -4.34 26.59 -13.70
C VAL A 326 -4.16 27.99 -13.10
N SER A 327 -4.88 28.32 -12.02
CA SER A 327 -4.71 29.63 -11.35
C SER A 327 -3.39 29.68 -10.60
N GLN A 328 -2.98 28.59 -9.96
CA GLN A 328 -1.71 28.52 -9.26
C GLN A 328 -0.52 28.64 -10.22
N SER A 329 -0.57 28.04 -11.41
CA SER A 329 0.49 28.16 -12.42
C SER A 329 0.74 29.60 -12.86
N LYS A 330 -0.29 30.44 -12.93
CA LYS A 330 -0.15 31.87 -13.24
C LYS A 330 0.60 32.60 -12.14
N VAL A 331 0.30 32.32 -10.88
CA VAL A 331 1.01 32.94 -9.74
C VAL A 331 2.46 32.48 -9.69
N LEU A 332 2.73 31.19 -9.94
CA LEU A 332 4.10 30.67 -10.03
C LEU A 332 4.91 31.34 -11.16
N ALA A 333 4.31 31.59 -12.31
CA ALA A 333 4.95 32.36 -13.39
C ALA A 333 5.25 33.81 -12.97
N LEU A 334 4.35 34.46 -12.22
CA LEU A 334 4.60 35.80 -11.64
C LEU A 334 5.73 35.77 -10.62
N ARG A 335 5.84 34.73 -9.79
CA ARG A 335 6.98 34.54 -8.87
C ARG A 335 8.31 34.47 -9.65
N GLN A 336 8.36 33.68 -10.72
CA GLN A 336 9.54 33.59 -11.57
C GLN A 336 9.91 34.93 -12.19
N GLN A 337 8.92 35.69 -12.65
CA GLN A 337 9.13 37.03 -13.20
C GLN A 337 9.65 38.00 -12.14
N TRP A 338 9.09 37.97 -10.93
CA TRP A 338 9.54 38.80 -9.82
C TRP A 338 11.00 38.46 -9.45
N VAL A 339 11.35 37.19 -9.29
CA VAL A 339 12.73 36.76 -9.00
C VAL A 339 13.69 37.23 -10.09
N ARG A 340 13.33 37.06 -11.35
CA ARG A 340 14.16 37.52 -12.48
C ARG A 340 14.38 39.04 -12.43
N GLY A 341 13.35 39.79 -12.10
CA GLY A 341 13.46 41.29 -12.01
C GLY A 341 14.26 41.76 -10.82
N GLN A 342 14.23 41.06 -9.69
CA GLN A 342 14.88 41.48 -8.44
C GLN A 342 16.28 40.90 -8.23
N LEU A 343 16.53 39.69 -8.72
CA LEU A 343 17.69 38.87 -8.39
C LEU A 343 18.36 38.21 -9.63
N GLY A 344 17.85 38.40 -10.85
CA GLY A 344 18.28 37.67 -12.02
C GLY A 344 19.75 37.84 -12.38
N ASP A 345 20.36 39.00 -12.06
CA ASP A 345 21.77 39.28 -12.17
C ASP A 345 22.68 38.48 -11.23
N LEU A 346 22.11 37.95 -10.15
CA LEU A 346 22.81 37.18 -9.11
C LEU A 346 22.62 35.66 -9.26
N LEU A 347 21.72 35.24 -10.15
CA LEU A 347 21.32 33.85 -10.34
C LEU A 347 21.77 33.31 -11.71
N VAL A 348 21.85 31.97 -11.80
CA VAL A 348 21.98 31.27 -13.09
C VAL A 348 20.74 31.50 -13.97
N ALA A 349 20.78 31.05 -15.22
CA ALA A 349 19.62 31.19 -16.12
C ALA A 349 18.37 30.55 -15.53
N GLN A 350 17.22 31.20 -15.66
CA GLN A 350 15.92 30.78 -15.10
C GLN A 350 15.55 29.33 -15.44
N THR A 351 15.93 28.83 -16.61
CA THR A 351 15.68 27.44 -17.04
C THR A 351 16.36 26.39 -16.14
N ARG A 352 17.34 26.79 -15.33
CA ARG A 352 18.13 25.93 -14.47
C ARG A 352 17.70 25.98 -12.99
N TRP A 353 16.75 26.86 -12.63
CA TRP A 353 16.29 26.99 -11.24
C TRP A 353 15.54 25.76 -10.76
N GLY A 354 15.57 25.52 -9.44
CA GLY A 354 14.78 24.52 -8.75
C GLY A 354 15.57 23.47 -8.01
N GLN A 355 14.91 22.85 -7.07
CA GLN A 355 15.49 21.87 -6.13
C GLN A 355 15.37 20.42 -6.63
N GLY A 356 14.15 19.89 -6.70
CA GLY A 356 13.88 18.51 -7.10
C GLY A 356 13.75 18.34 -8.61
N LEU A 357 12.55 18.55 -9.14
CA LEU A 357 12.31 18.54 -10.58
C LEU A 357 12.91 19.80 -11.21
N SER A 358 14.12 19.70 -11.71
CA SER A 358 14.86 20.81 -12.33
C SER A 358 15.72 20.31 -13.47
N LEU A 359 16.08 21.21 -14.43
CA LEU A 359 16.89 20.83 -15.58
C LEU A 359 18.25 20.24 -15.17
N PRO A 360 19.00 20.80 -14.18
CA PRO A 360 20.25 20.19 -13.72
C PRO A 360 20.11 18.76 -13.20
N VAL A 361 18.99 18.45 -12.51
CA VAL A 361 18.72 17.08 -12.03
C VAL A 361 18.47 16.15 -13.23
N ILE A 362 17.65 16.57 -14.19
CA ILE A 362 17.37 15.76 -15.40
C ILE A 362 18.67 15.51 -16.21
N GLU A 363 19.51 16.52 -16.36
CA GLU A 363 20.82 16.39 -17.03
C GLU A 363 21.73 15.41 -16.27
N ALA A 364 21.78 15.47 -14.94
CA ALA A 364 22.57 14.54 -14.11
C ALA A 364 22.11 13.09 -14.26
N LEU A 365 20.78 12.84 -14.26
CA LEU A 365 20.21 11.52 -14.49
C LEU A 365 20.57 10.97 -15.87
N GLN A 366 20.51 11.81 -16.91
CA GLN A 366 20.90 11.45 -18.26
C GLN A 366 22.41 11.14 -18.37
N GLN A 367 23.26 12.00 -17.82
CA GLN A 367 24.72 11.83 -17.82
C GLN A 367 25.16 10.58 -17.07
N ALA A 368 24.40 10.17 -16.06
CA ALA A 368 24.61 8.92 -15.33
C ALA A 368 24.15 7.67 -16.10
N GLY A 369 23.69 7.80 -17.35
CA GLY A 369 23.27 6.67 -18.19
C GLY A 369 21.89 6.10 -17.89
N LEU A 370 21.09 6.76 -17.06
CA LEU A 370 19.74 6.31 -16.76
C LEU A 370 18.79 6.63 -17.93
N HIS A 371 18.27 5.59 -18.58
CA HIS A 371 17.45 5.75 -19.78
C HIS A 371 15.95 5.52 -19.52
N LYS A 372 15.57 4.92 -18.39
CA LYS A 372 14.20 4.54 -18.06
C LYS A 372 13.90 4.89 -16.61
N LEU A 373 13.06 5.89 -16.42
CA LEU A 373 12.68 6.37 -15.10
C LEU A 373 11.19 6.75 -15.05
N TRP A 374 10.56 6.48 -13.92
CA TRP A 374 9.39 7.19 -13.48
C TRP A 374 9.83 8.22 -12.43
N LEU A 375 9.55 9.52 -12.70
CA LEU A 375 9.89 10.64 -11.85
C LEU A 375 8.62 11.17 -11.20
N GLY A 376 8.49 11.04 -9.88
CA GLY A 376 7.36 11.55 -9.11
C GLY A 376 7.72 12.83 -8.36
N THR A 377 6.82 13.80 -8.32
CA THR A 377 6.95 14.97 -7.45
C THR A 377 5.97 14.87 -6.30
N PRO A 378 6.36 15.20 -5.05
CA PRO A 378 5.50 15.09 -3.87
C PRO A 378 4.35 16.10 -3.88
N GLN A 379 4.44 17.15 -4.69
CA GLN A 379 3.41 18.15 -4.92
C GLN A 379 3.41 18.61 -6.38
N TRP A 380 2.28 19.09 -6.87
CA TRP A 380 2.16 19.57 -8.26
C TRP A 380 2.87 20.90 -8.54
N THR A 381 3.18 21.69 -7.50
CA THR A 381 3.87 22.98 -7.63
C THR A 381 5.17 22.87 -8.40
N ALA A 382 5.97 21.81 -8.14
CA ALA A 382 7.19 21.54 -8.88
C ALA A 382 6.93 21.38 -10.39
N ALA A 383 5.96 20.58 -10.78
CA ALA A 383 5.63 20.35 -12.19
C ALA A 383 5.04 21.61 -12.87
N LEU A 384 4.24 22.39 -12.13
CA LEU A 384 3.66 23.63 -12.66
C LEU A 384 4.69 24.73 -12.95
N GLN A 385 5.76 24.82 -12.15
CA GLN A 385 6.79 25.86 -12.32
C GLN A 385 7.99 25.41 -13.14
N GLN A 386 8.20 24.10 -13.32
CA GLN A 386 9.40 23.53 -13.97
C GLN A 386 9.12 22.92 -15.35
N GLY A 387 8.31 23.59 -16.18
CA GLY A 387 7.92 23.09 -17.50
C GLY A 387 9.10 22.72 -18.42
N TYR A 388 10.25 23.40 -18.30
CA TYR A 388 11.48 23.03 -19.03
C TYR A 388 12.01 21.67 -18.62
N ALA A 389 12.03 21.36 -17.32
CA ALA A 389 12.48 20.08 -16.79
C ALA A 389 11.49 18.96 -17.15
N VAL A 390 10.17 19.21 -17.06
CA VAL A 390 9.12 18.27 -17.52
C VAL A 390 9.34 17.90 -18.99
N THR A 391 9.52 18.91 -19.86
CA THR A 391 9.74 18.69 -21.29
C THR A 391 11.03 17.93 -21.57
N ALA A 392 12.13 18.29 -20.90
CA ALA A 392 13.43 17.63 -21.06
C ALA A 392 13.34 16.15 -20.63
N ALA A 393 12.75 15.85 -19.47
CA ALA A 393 12.58 14.50 -18.98
C ALA A 393 11.75 13.63 -19.95
N GLN A 394 10.65 14.16 -20.48
CA GLN A 394 9.80 13.43 -21.43
C GLN A 394 10.49 13.17 -22.78
N ARG A 395 11.34 14.09 -23.25
CA ARG A 395 12.17 13.89 -24.47
C ARG A 395 13.19 12.77 -24.30
N LEU A 396 13.67 12.55 -23.08
CA LEU A 396 14.56 11.44 -22.73
C LEU A 396 13.81 10.10 -22.57
N GLY A 397 12.47 10.12 -22.67
CA GLY A 397 11.66 8.92 -22.52
C GLY A 397 11.18 8.67 -21.09
N TYR A 398 11.45 9.57 -20.13
CA TYR A 398 10.98 9.43 -18.75
C TYR A 398 9.49 9.68 -18.61
N LEU A 399 8.88 9.06 -17.59
CA LEU A 399 7.58 9.44 -17.09
C LEU A 399 7.75 10.50 -16.01
N VAL A 400 6.94 11.55 -16.07
CA VAL A 400 6.89 12.61 -15.04
C VAL A 400 5.50 12.61 -14.46
N GLY A 401 5.40 12.26 -13.18
CA GLY A 401 4.16 12.19 -12.42
C GLY A 401 4.13 13.20 -11.27
N SER A 402 2.93 13.59 -10.90
CA SER A 402 2.67 14.39 -9.71
C SER A 402 1.79 13.61 -8.75
N TYR A 403 2.05 13.77 -7.47
CA TYR A 403 1.16 13.31 -6.39
C TYR A 403 -0.10 14.18 -6.35
N ASP A 404 -1.25 13.55 -6.11
CA ASP A 404 -2.53 14.19 -5.78
C ASP A 404 -3.33 13.30 -4.82
N SER A 405 -4.23 13.89 -4.03
CA SER A 405 -5.05 13.18 -3.04
C SER A 405 -6.43 13.81 -2.90
N TYR A 406 -7.46 12.96 -2.68
CA TYR A 406 -8.86 13.38 -2.57
C TYR A 406 -9.56 12.75 -1.36
N ASP A 407 -8.79 12.18 -0.47
CA ASP A 407 -9.30 11.35 0.61
C ASP A 407 -9.62 12.14 1.88
N THR A 408 -8.77 13.12 2.21
CA THR A 408 -8.95 14.00 3.36
C THR A 408 -9.11 15.46 2.90
N ALA A 409 -10.06 16.19 3.50
CA ALA A 409 -10.17 17.63 3.37
C ALA A 409 -9.78 18.33 4.67
N ILE A 410 -8.80 19.23 4.60
CA ILE A 410 -8.43 20.15 5.67
C ILE A 410 -8.83 21.59 5.31
N LEU A 411 -8.88 22.48 6.30
CA LEU A 411 -9.13 23.89 6.03
C LEU A 411 -7.94 24.50 5.27
N PRO A 412 -8.20 25.31 4.23
CA PRO A 412 -7.14 26.01 3.52
C PRO A 412 -6.31 26.89 4.47
N GLY A 413 -4.98 26.81 4.35
CA GLY A 413 -4.03 27.53 5.20
C GLY A 413 -3.79 26.90 6.57
N SER A 414 -4.41 25.76 6.91
CA SER A 414 -4.15 25.06 8.18
C SER A 414 -2.84 24.27 8.18
N ASN A 415 -2.40 23.81 6.99
CA ASN A 415 -1.16 23.08 6.82
C ASN A 415 -0.61 23.30 5.40
N ASP A 416 0.35 24.21 5.26
CA ASP A 416 0.93 24.61 3.96
C ASP A 416 1.75 23.50 3.30
N SER A 417 2.20 22.51 4.06
CA SER A 417 2.91 21.36 3.51
C SER A 417 1.99 20.32 2.88
N TRP A 418 0.66 20.43 3.07
CA TRP A 418 -0.32 19.47 2.57
C TRP A 418 -1.36 20.13 1.65
N LEU A 419 -0.86 20.72 0.57
CA LEU A 419 -1.69 21.47 -0.40
C LEU A 419 -2.78 20.62 -1.05
N THR A 420 -2.51 19.33 -1.31
CA THR A 420 -3.46 18.44 -1.98
C THR A 420 -4.72 18.18 -1.15
N ALA A 421 -4.61 18.22 0.18
CA ALA A 421 -5.73 18.08 1.11
C ALA A 421 -6.51 19.39 1.34
N GLN A 422 -5.99 20.53 0.90
CA GLN A 422 -6.70 21.84 1.01
C GLN A 422 -7.82 21.90 -0.04
N ILE A 423 -8.85 21.10 0.15
CA ILE A 423 -10.03 21.04 -0.71
C ILE A 423 -10.96 22.21 -0.33
N PRO A 424 -11.63 22.87 -1.33
CA PRO A 424 -12.54 23.98 -1.02
C PRO A 424 -13.56 23.62 0.06
N PRO A 425 -13.75 24.45 1.11
CA PRO A 425 -14.55 24.12 2.29
C PRO A 425 -15.98 23.66 1.97
N LYS A 426 -16.59 24.24 0.91
CA LYS A 426 -17.91 23.84 0.43
C LYS A 426 -17.93 22.35 -0.03
N ILE A 427 -16.88 21.92 -0.70
CA ILE A 427 -16.73 20.52 -1.16
C ILE A 427 -16.44 19.62 0.04
N GLY A 428 -15.45 19.99 0.86
CA GLY A 428 -15.07 19.22 2.06
C GLY A 428 -16.26 18.99 2.99
N LYS A 429 -17.04 20.02 3.30
CA LYS A 429 -18.25 19.92 4.14
C LYS A 429 -19.34 19.06 3.51
N ARG A 430 -19.61 19.24 2.20
CA ARG A 430 -20.66 18.50 1.49
C ARG A 430 -20.34 17.02 1.39
N CYS A 431 -19.08 16.68 1.11
CA CYS A 431 -18.65 15.32 0.80
C CYS A 431 -18.01 14.58 1.98
N ALA A 432 -18.03 15.16 3.20
CA ALA A 432 -17.54 14.47 4.39
C ALA A 432 -18.31 13.17 4.64
N ILE A 433 -17.57 12.09 4.87
CA ILE A 433 -18.14 10.81 5.32
C ILE A 433 -18.71 11.01 6.72
N MET A 434 -19.94 10.55 6.94
CA MET A 434 -20.59 10.59 8.24
C MET A 434 -20.59 9.21 8.87
N GLU A 435 -20.19 9.15 10.14
CA GLU A 435 -20.33 7.95 10.95
C GLU A 435 -21.81 7.73 11.36
N ALA A 436 -22.15 6.54 11.85
CA ALA A 436 -23.51 6.19 12.29
C ALA A 436 -24.04 7.12 13.40
N ASN A 437 -23.16 7.75 14.18
CA ASN A 437 -23.50 8.73 15.21
C ASN A 437 -23.83 10.13 14.66
N GLY A 438 -23.80 10.33 13.33
CA GLY A 438 -24.07 11.59 12.67
C GLY A 438 -22.90 12.59 12.69
N LYS A 439 -21.69 12.18 13.10
CA LYS A 439 -20.51 13.05 13.10
C LYS A 439 -19.65 12.81 11.85
N PRO A 440 -18.95 13.81 11.32
CA PRO A 440 -17.96 13.62 10.28
C PRO A 440 -16.85 12.68 10.76
N LYS A 441 -16.46 11.71 9.91
CA LYS A 441 -15.32 10.85 10.18
C LYS A 441 -14.03 11.68 10.12
N PRO A 442 -13.22 11.73 11.21
CA PRO A 442 -11.97 12.47 11.21
C PRO A 442 -11.03 12.00 10.08
N GLY A 443 -10.38 12.93 9.41
CA GLY A 443 -9.43 12.65 8.33
C GLY A 443 -8.10 12.05 8.82
N PHE A 444 -7.13 11.95 7.93
CA PHE A 444 -5.82 11.40 8.25
C PHE A 444 -5.13 12.18 9.38
N GLY A 445 -4.58 11.43 10.35
CA GLY A 445 -3.95 12.03 11.54
C GLY A 445 -4.93 12.73 12.50
N GLY A 446 -6.25 12.59 12.28
CA GLY A 446 -7.29 13.29 13.04
C GLY A 446 -7.59 14.71 12.51
N GLU A 447 -6.94 15.12 11.42
CA GLU A 447 -7.14 16.44 10.82
C GLU A 447 -8.28 16.42 9.79
N GLY A 448 -9.12 17.46 9.81
CA GLY A 448 -10.20 17.62 8.84
C GLY A 448 -11.21 16.47 8.83
N ALA A 449 -11.62 16.05 7.65
CA ALA A 449 -12.59 14.96 7.48
C ALA A 449 -12.25 14.06 6.28
N TYR A 450 -12.49 12.77 6.40
CA TYR A 450 -12.47 11.85 5.27
C TYR A 450 -13.64 12.14 4.32
N LEU A 451 -13.39 11.99 3.03
CA LEU A 451 -14.33 12.35 1.97
C LEU A 451 -14.86 11.13 1.22
N ASN A 452 -16.14 11.20 0.87
CA ASN A 452 -16.80 10.24 0.00
C ASN A 452 -16.28 10.38 -1.45
N PRO A 453 -15.65 9.33 -2.03
CA PRO A 453 -15.01 9.40 -3.34
C PRO A 453 -16.03 9.60 -4.49
N GLY A 454 -17.27 9.12 -4.35
CA GLY A 454 -18.33 9.36 -5.32
C GLY A 454 -18.78 10.82 -5.34
N CYS A 455 -18.97 11.42 -4.15
CA CYS A 455 -19.34 12.81 -3.99
C CYS A 455 -18.24 13.77 -4.50
N THR A 456 -16.98 13.44 -4.28
CA THR A 456 -15.84 14.28 -4.72
C THR A 456 -15.47 14.10 -6.18
N LEU A 457 -16.00 13.10 -6.87
CA LEU A 457 -15.61 12.75 -8.25
C LEU A 457 -15.64 13.91 -9.24
N PRO A 458 -16.69 14.77 -9.30
CA PRO A 458 -16.71 15.90 -10.24
C PRO A 458 -15.57 16.91 -9.97
N PHE A 459 -15.31 17.21 -8.69
CA PHE A 459 -14.21 18.10 -8.29
C PHE A 459 -12.86 17.48 -8.64
N ALA A 460 -12.64 16.20 -8.34
CA ALA A 460 -11.41 15.48 -8.66
C ALA A 460 -11.12 15.49 -10.16
N LYS A 461 -12.12 15.20 -11.00
CA LYS A 461 -12.01 15.27 -12.47
C LYS A 461 -11.60 16.65 -12.97
N SER A 462 -12.18 17.72 -12.42
CA SER A 462 -11.82 19.10 -12.76
C SER A 462 -10.36 19.39 -12.41
N ARG A 463 -9.97 19.13 -11.16
CA ARG A 463 -8.61 19.41 -10.67
C ARG A 463 -7.54 18.62 -11.42
N MET A 464 -7.75 17.33 -11.65
CA MET A 464 -6.82 16.49 -12.41
C MET A 464 -6.69 16.96 -13.89
N SER A 465 -7.81 17.39 -14.51
CA SER A 465 -7.77 17.95 -15.87
C SER A 465 -6.97 19.23 -15.93
N GLU A 466 -7.16 20.13 -14.96
CA GLU A 466 -6.39 21.38 -14.85
C GLU A 466 -4.91 21.10 -14.62
N LEU A 467 -4.59 20.14 -13.75
CA LEU A 467 -3.21 19.75 -13.45
C LEU A 467 -2.52 19.21 -14.70
N ALA A 468 -3.12 18.25 -15.38
CA ALA A 468 -2.55 17.68 -16.60
C ALA A 468 -2.30 18.75 -17.67
N LYS A 469 -3.26 19.66 -17.88
CA LYS A 469 -3.15 20.75 -18.85
C LYS A 469 -2.08 21.78 -18.49
N ALA A 470 -2.00 22.16 -17.21
CA ALA A 470 -1.10 23.25 -16.79
C ALA A 470 0.34 22.80 -16.62
N SER A 471 0.59 21.55 -16.23
CA SER A 471 1.93 21.02 -15.95
C SER A 471 2.54 20.23 -17.13
N GLY A 472 1.72 19.71 -18.05
CA GLY A 472 2.18 18.87 -19.16
C GLY A 472 2.72 17.50 -18.73
N ILE A 473 2.41 17.02 -17.52
CA ILE A 473 2.82 15.69 -17.04
C ILE A 473 2.21 14.55 -17.88
N ASN A 474 2.87 13.40 -17.91
CA ASN A 474 2.41 12.18 -18.62
C ASN A 474 2.10 11.01 -17.67
N SER A 475 2.20 11.24 -16.38
CA SER A 475 1.84 10.29 -15.31
C SER A 475 1.13 11.01 -14.16
N LEU A 476 0.39 10.27 -13.35
CA LEU A 476 -0.24 10.77 -12.13
C LEU A 476 -0.12 9.71 -11.04
N PHE A 477 0.10 10.13 -9.80
CA PHE A 477 0.08 9.27 -8.63
C PHE A 477 -1.05 9.72 -7.70
N LEU A 478 -2.07 8.87 -7.54
CA LEU A 478 -3.19 9.13 -6.61
C LEU A 478 -2.93 8.43 -5.29
N ASP A 479 -2.81 9.22 -4.24
CA ASP A 479 -2.65 8.73 -2.89
C ASP A 479 -3.95 8.10 -2.38
N VAL A 480 -3.84 7.03 -1.57
CA VAL A 480 -4.94 6.29 -0.93
C VAL A 480 -5.88 5.54 -1.91
N ASP A 481 -6.09 6.00 -3.13
CA ASP A 481 -7.07 5.38 -4.04
C ASP A 481 -6.81 3.88 -4.30
N GLY A 482 -5.54 3.49 -4.39
CA GLY A 482 -5.12 2.11 -4.59
C GLY A 482 -5.10 1.24 -3.34
N THR A 483 -5.39 1.79 -2.16
CA THR A 483 -5.33 1.03 -0.90
C THR A 483 -6.57 0.19 -0.60
N ALA A 484 -7.67 0.43 -1.32
CA ALA A 484 -9.01 -0.08 -1.02
C ALA A 484 -9.56 0.37 0.35
N MET A 485 -9.05 1.48 0.91
CA MET A 485 -9.60 2.05 2.13
C MET A 485 -11.05 2.50 1.89
N ALA A 486 -11.96 1.97 2.69
CA ALA A 486 -13.38 2.28 2.61
C ALA A 486 -14.04 2.17 3.99
N SER A 487 -15.20 2.78 4.12
CA SER A 487 -16.05 2.68 5.30
C SER A 487 -17.49 2.97 4.90
N ASN A 488 -18.43 2.55 5.73
CA ASN A 488 -19.81 2.93 5.55
C ASN A 488 -20.00 4.43 5.75
N ASP A 489 -20.72 5.07 4.85
CA ASP A 489 -21.06 6.48 4.88
C ASP A 489 -22.56 6.65 5.15
N TYR A 490 -22.88 7.20 6.31
CA TYR A 490 -24.27 7.41 6.75
C TYR A 490 -24.81 8.80 6.38
N ASN A 491 -24.08 9.58 5.56
CA ASN A 491 -24.56 10.89 5.10
C ASN A 491 -25.79 10.71 4.21
N PRO A 492 -26.97 11.26 4.55
CA PRO A 492 -28.19 11.06 3.77
C PRO A 492 -28.08 11.55 2.31
N ALA A 493 -27.18 12.49 2.01
CA ALA A 493 -26.99 13.03 0.67
C ALA A 493 -26.20 12.09 -0.27
N HIS A 494 -25.43 11.15 0.29
CA HIS A 494 -24.60 10.21 -0.48
C HIS A 494 -24.31 8.92 0.30
N GLN A 495 -25.32 8.40 0.97
CA GLN A 495 -25.24 7.18 1.76
C GLN A 495 -24.76 5.99 0.91
N GLN A 496 -23.70 5.30 1.36
CA GLN A 496 -23.15 4.15 0.65
C GLN A 496 -22.29 3.25 1.56
N GLY A 497 -22.22 1.96 1.21
CA GLY A 497 -21.36 0.98 1.87
C GLY A 497 -19.95 0.91 1.29
N SER A 498 -19.09 0.14 1.93
CA SER A 498 -17.67 -0.03 1.58
C SER A 498 -17.45 -0.45 0.12
N GLN A 499 -18.24 -1.40 -0.39
CA GLN A 499 -18.14 -1.88 -1.78
C GLN A 499 -18.37 -0.74 -2.79
N ALA A 500 -19.42 0.04 -2.60
CA ALA A 500 -19.75 1.16 -3.51
C ALA A 500 -18.67 2.26 -3.43
N MET A 501 -18.08 2.47 -2.26
CA MET A 501 -16.99 3.43 -2.08
C MET A 501 -15.74 3.00 -2.85
N ILE A 502 -15.36 1.72 -2.82
CA ILE A 502 -14.23 1.19 -3.60
C ILE A 502 -14.53 1.27 -5.10
N ALA A 503 -15.75 0.97 -5.52
CA ALA A 503 -16.18 1.14 -6.92
C ALA A 503 -16.04 2.60 -7.39
N ALA A 504 -16.36 3.59 -6.54
CA ALA A 504 -16.18 5.00 -6.86
C ALA A 504 -14.70 5.41 -6.97
N ARG A 505 -13.80 4.84 -6.15
CA ARG A 505 -12.33 5.01 -6.30
C ARG A 505 -11.86 4.42 -7.63
N ASN A 506 -12.27 3.21 -7.96
CA ASN A 506 -11.94 2.56 -9.23
C ASN A 506 -12.42 3.38 -10.43
N ALA A 507 -13.64 3.94 -10.37
CA ALA A 507 -14.18 4.81 -11.41
C ALA A 507 -13.35 6.10 -11.58
N ARG A 508 -12.85 6.70 -10.48
CA ARG A 508 -11.96 7.85 -10.52
C ARG A 508 -10.63 7.51 -11.19
N MET A 509 -10.02 6.40 -10.79
CA MET A 509 -8.75 5.93 -11.35
C MET A 509 -8.87 5.54 -12.83
N ALA A 510 -9.90 4.81 -13.19
CA ALA A 510 -10.18 4.43 -14.59
C ALA A 510 -10.35 5.68 -15.48
N TRP A 511 -11.03 6.70 -14.98
CA TRP A 511 -11.23 7.96 -15.70
C TRP A 511 -9.91 8.67 -16.05
N VAL A 512 -8.90 8.61 -15.18
CA VAL A 512 -7.56 9.18 -15.45
C VAL A 512 -6.93 8.54 -16.69
N GLY A 513 -6.94 7.22 -16.76
CA GLY A 513 -6.44 6.49 -17.92
C GLY A 513 -7.25 6.74 -19.19
N GLU A 514 -8.57 6.67 -19.09
CA GLU A 514 -9.48 6.74 -20.23
C GLU A 514 -9.56 8.15 -20.83
N ARG A 515 -9.60 9.19 -20.01
CA ARG A 515 -9.84 10.58 -20.44
C ARG A 515 -8.58 11.43 -20.50
N LEU A 516 -7.68 11.30 -19.52
CA LEU A 516 -6.46 12.08 -19.51
C LEU A 516 -5.30 11.37 -20.21
N ARG A 517 -5.41 10.05 -20.45
CA ARG A 517 -4.36 9.22 -21.08
C ARG A 517 -3.04 9.25 -20.31
N LEU A 518 -3.11 9.46 -19.00
CA LEU A 518 -1.95 9.47 -18.12
C LEU A 518 -1.62 8.06 -17.64
N VAL A 519 -0.35 7.78 -17.44
CA VAL A 519 0.13 6.58 -16.76
C VAL A 519 -0.17 6.72 -15.27
N LEU A 520 -1.05 5.86 -14.76
CA LEU A 520 -1.57 5.98 -13.40
C LEU A 520 -0.87 5.05 -12.44
N GLY A 521 -0.41 5.62 -11.33
CA GLY A 521 0.04 4.92 -10.13
C GLY A 521 -0.75 5.31 -8.90
N SER A 522 -0.63 4.51 -7.82
CA SER A 522 -1.25 4.80 -6.54
C SER A 522 -0.49 4.16 -5.38
N GLU A 523 -0.87 4.51 -4.15
CA GLU A 523 -0.42 3.83 -2.95
C GLU A 523 -0.97 2.40 -2.91
N ASP A 524 -0.19 1.46 -2.37
CA ASP A 524 -0.44 0.02 -2.21
C ASP A 524 -0.68 -0.76 -3.52
N GLY A 525 -1.78 -0.55 -4.22
CA GLY A 525 -2.22 -1.39 -5.34
C GLY A 525 -2.93 -2.66 -4.88
N ASN A 526 -3.80 -2.53 -3.86
CA ASN A 526 -4.65 -3.61 -3.34
C ASN A 526 -5.41 -4.32 -4.48
N ALA A 527 -5.65 -5.62 -4.34
CA ALA A 527 -6.33 -6.44 -5.36
C ALA A 527 -7.66 -5.83 -5.86
N LEU A 528 -8.43 -5.18 -4.97
CA LEU A 528 -9.74 -4.60 -5.29
C LEU A 528 -9.65 -3.29 -6.10
N THR A 529 -8.46 -2.73 -6.23
CA THR A 529 -8.20 -1.45 -6.91
C THR A 529 -7.12 -1.55 -7.99
N SER A 530 -6.59 -2.75 -8.25
CA SER A 530 -5.47 -3.00 -9.16
C SER A 530 -5.80 -2.83 -10.64
N LYS A 531 -7.06 -3.06 -11.03
CA LYS A 531 -7.49 -3.10 -12.45
C LYS A 531 -7.14 -1.82 -13.23
N PRO A 532 -7.38 -0.58 -12.74
CA PRO A 532 -7.02 0.64 -13.42
C PRO A 532 -5.53 1.05 -13.28
N LEU A 533 -4.77 0.45 -12.36
CA LEU A 533 -3.41 0.85 -12.05
C LEU A 533 -2.38 0.20 -12.98
N MET A 534 -1.34 0.94 -13.36
CA MET A 534 -0.17 0.40 -14.06
C MET A 534 0.98 0.14 -13.09
N PHE A 535 1.11 0.96 -12.06
CA PHE A 535 2.12 0.78 -11.01
C PHE A 535 1.57 1.20 -9.65
N ALA A 536 2.25 0.77 -8.59
CA ALA A 536 1.88 1.11 -7.23
C ALA A 536 3.09 1.09 -6.29
N HIS A 537 2.99 1.81 -5.17
CA HIS A 537 4.04 1.88 -4.16
C HIS A 537 3.49 1.49 -2.79
N GLY A 538 4.08 0.46 -2.15
CA GLY A 538 3.70 0.07 -0.80
C GLY A 538 3.49 -1.43 -0.57
N ILE A 539 3.58 -2.27 -1.60
CA ILE A 539 3.39 -3.72 -1.45
C ILE A 539 4.70 -4.43 -1.07
N GLN A 540 5.78 -4.14 -1.76
CA GLN A 540 7.07 -4.81 -1.49
C GLN A 540 7.57 -4.53 -0.07
N SER A 541 7.43 -3.30 0.41
CA SER A 541 7.47 -2.97 1.83
C SER A 541 6.41 -1.92 2.11
N TRP A 542 5.44 -2.29 2.94
CA TRP A 542 4.35 -1.41 3.35
C TRP A 542 4.77 -0.46 4.47
N GLY A 543 4.01 0.62 4.68
CA GLY A 543 4.19 1.49 5.84
C GLY A 543 3.90 0.73 7.14
N PHE A 544 4.82 0.77 8.10
CA PHE A 544 4.71 0.12 9.41
C PHE A 544 5.14 1.05 10.54
N GLY A 545 4.83 0.66 11.77
CA GLY A 545 5.22 1.41 12.95
C GLY A 545 4.61 2.82 13.01
N TRP A 546 3.42 3.02 12.43
CA TRP A 546 2.73 4.32 12.41
C TRP A 546 2.44 4.84 13.82
N GLN A 547 2.17 3.95 14.77
CA GLN A 547 1.93 4.26 16.18
C GLN A 547 3.18 4.14 17.06
N ASP A 548 4.32 3.74 16.49
CA ASP A 548 5.55 3.55 17.22
C ASP A 548 6.23 4.91 17.52
N ALA A 549 6.07 5.37 18.76
CA ALA A 549 6.59 6.65 19.20
C ALA A 549 8.13 6.77 19.04
N SER A 550 8.89 5.68 19.22
CA SER A 550 10.34 5.72 19.07
C SER A 550 10.79 5.87 17.61
N MET A 551 9.95 5.47 16.65
CA MET A 551 10.22 5.69 15.22
C MET A 551 9.70 7.03 14.73
N ARG A 552 8.62 7.55 15.30
CA ARG A 552 7.88 8.69 14.73
C ARG A 552 8.02 9.99 15.51
N LYS A 553 8.21 9.92 16.84
CA LYS A 553 8.14 11.10 17.74
C LYS A 553 9.39 11.36 18.55
N GLN A 554 10.15 10.32 18.91
CA GLN A 554 11.30 10.44 19.82
C GLN A 554 12.60 10.66 19.02
N ALA A 555 12.97 11.91 18.78
CA ALA A 555 14.14 12.28 17.96
C ALA A 555 15.48 11.71 18.47
N LYS A 556 15.59 11.39 19.77
CA LYS A 556 16.80 10.76 20.37
C LYS A 556 16.82 9.23 20.22
N SER A 557 15.76 8.62 19.73
CA SER A 557 15.69 7.18 19.51
C SER A 557 16.63 6.76 18.37
N PRO A 558 17.38 5.64 18.48
CA PRO A 558 18.19 5.10 17.38
C PRO A 558 17.33 4.60 16.21
N TYR A 559 16.03 4.47 16.40
CA TYR A 559 15.04 4.01 15.42
C TYR A 559 14.26 5.15 14.79
N TYR A 560 14.55 6.41 15.17
CA TYR A 560 13.83 7.57 14.66
C TYR A 560 14.01 7.72 13.16
N LEU A 561 12.90 7.81 12.41
CA LEU A 561 12.93 7.88 10.96
C LEU A 561 13.36 9.26 10.42
N GLY A 562 13.34 10.31 11.25
CA GLY A 562 13.67 11.67 10.84
C GLY A 562 12.46 12.60 10.85
N LYS A 563 12.74 13.91 10.78
CA LYS A 563 11.74 14.97 10.71
C LYS A 563 11.43 15.37 9.25
N TRP A 564 10.37 16.15 9.06
CA TRP A 564 9.94 16.69 7.77
C TRP A 564 10.74 17.94 7.35
N TRP A 565 12.01 17.97 7.65
CA TRP A 565 12.91 19.09 7.33
C TRP A 565 14.31 18.55 6.99
N PRO A 566 15.11 19.23 6.12
CA PRO A 566 14.77 20.39 5.29
C PRO A 566 13.83 20.01 4.14
N ASP A 567 13.10 21.01 3.59
CA ASP A 567 12.04 20.77 2.59
C ASP A 567 12.57 20.11 1.30
N GLU A 568 13.80 20.43 0.88
CA GLU A 568 14.43 19.85 -0.30
C GLU A 568 14.90 18.40 -0.11
N ALA A 569 15.10 17.96 1.14
CA ALA A 569 15.51 16.59 1.46
C ALA A 569 15.04 16.17 2.86
N PRO A 570 13.72 16.01 3.10
CA PRO A 570 13.21 15.75 4.44
C PRO A 570 13.82 14.49 5.05
N GLN A 571 14.34 14.60 6.26
CA GLN A 571 15.04 13.50 6.96
C GLN A 571 14.20 12.22 7.01
N VAL A 572 12.88 12.36 7.15
CA VAL A 572 11.96 11.21 7.19
C VAL A 572 12.08 10.31 5.95
N PHE A 573 12.52 10.83 4.81
CA PHE A 573 12.76 10.08 3.58
C PHE A 573 14.26 9.82 3.33
N PHE A 574 15.13 10.75 3.70
CA PHE A 574 16.54 10.73 3.31
C PHE A 574 17.50 10.22 4.39
N GLN A 575 17.18 10.44 5.68
CA GLN A 575 18.05 10.00 6.76
C GLN A 575 18.07 8.48 6.86
N PRO A 576 19.26 7.85 6.86
CA PRO A 576 19.39 6.43 7.18
C PRO A 576 18.85 6.14 8.59
N ALA A 577 18.13 5.03 8.72
CA ALA A 577 17.52 4.62 9.99
C ALA A 577 17.88 3.17 10.34
N ARG A 578 17.76 2.83 11.63
CA ARG A 578 17.88 1.45 12.12
C ARG A 578 16.49 0.83 12.27
N LEU A 579 16.41 -0.46 12.04
CA LEU A 579 15.20 -1.24 12.30
C LEU A 579 15.21 -1.82 13.70
N LYS A 580 14.04 -1.82 14.35
CA LYS A 580 13.84 -2.64 15.54
C LYS A 580 13.91 -4.14 15.18
N PRO A 581 14.44 -5.01 16.07
CA PRO A 581 14.49 -6.46 15.81
C PRO A 581 13.15 -7.05 15.36
N ARG A 582 12.04 -6.60 15.97
CA ARG A 582 10.69 -7.00 15.61
C ARG A 582 10.39 -6.76 14.12
N TYR A 583 10.60 -5.54 13.61
CA TYR A 583 10.33 -5.22 12.20
C TYR A 583 11.34 -5.85 11.24
N LEU A 584 12.60 -5.98 11.68
CA LEU A 584 13.59 -6.74 10.92
C LEU A 584 13.11 -8.17 10.68
N LYS A 585 12.55 -8.83 11.71
CA LYS A 585 12.02 -10.19 11.63
C LYS A 585 10.72 -10.27 10.82
N THR A 586 9.72 -9.44 11.14
CA THR A 586 8.36 -9.62 10.61
C THR A 586 8.12 -8.94 9.26
N VAL A 587 8.81 -7.83 8.97
CA VAL A 587 8.61 -7.07 7.72
C VAL A 587 9.70 -7.34 6.69
N PHE A 588 10.96 -7.54 7.12
CA PHE A 588 12.09 -7.55 6.19
C PHE A 588 12.86 -8.89 6.11
N ASN A 589 12.62 -9.86 6.99
CA ASN A 589 13.32 -11.14 6.90
C ASN A 589 12.92 -11.92 5.64
N PRO A 590 13.82 -12.17 4.68
CA PRO A 590 13.47 -12.90 3.46
C PRO A 590 12.87 -14.28 3.74
N ALA A 591 13.31 -14.96 4.80
CA ALA A 591 12.83 -16.31 5.13
C ALA A 591 11.33 -16.38 5.52
N ASP A 592 10.74 -15.25 5.89
CA ASP A 592 9.31 -15.15 6.22
C ASP A 592 8.48 -14.53 5.08
N ARG A 593 9.09 -14.21 3.93
CA ARG A 593 8.43 -13.57 2.79
C ARG A 593 7.98 -14.58 1.75
N LEU A 594 6.80 -14.31 1.18
CA LEU A 594 6.25 -15.04 0.03
C LEU A 594 5.81 -14.04 -1.06
N PRO A 595 6.00 -14.33 -2.35
CA PRO A 595 5.52 -13.50 -3.46
C PRO A 595 4.04 -13.76 -3.75
N LEU A 596 3.16 -13.64 -2.74
CA LEU A 596 1.72 -13.87 -2.92
C LEU A 596 1.11 -12.85 -3.87
N TYR A 597 1.45 -11.57 -3.70
CA TYR A 597 0.96 -10.51 -4.57
C TYR A 597 1.48 -10.68 -5.99
N GLN A 598 2.76 -10.98 -6.17
CA GLN A 598 3.35 -11.18 -7.49
C GLN A 598 2.76 -12.41 -8.21
N ALA A 599 2.37 -13.46 -7.50
CA ALA A 599 1.70 -14.61 -8.10
C ALA A 599 0.33 -14.24 -8.73
N VAL A 600 -0.28 -13.13 -8.27
CA VAL A 600 -1.53 -12.61 -8.84
C VAL A 600 -1.27 -11.52 -9.87
N PHE A 601 -0.35 -10.58 -9.60
CA PHE A 601 -0.29 -9.28 -10.29
C PHE A 601 1.07 -8.94 -10.91
N HIS A 602 2.06 -9.83 -10.95
CA HIS A 602 3.39 -9.54 -11.52
C HIS A 602 3.31 -8.91 -12.92
N ASP A 603 2.49 -9.46 -13.80
CA ASP A 603 2.25 -9.02 -15.18
C ASP A 603 1.01 -8.12 -15.32
N SER A 604 0.55 -7.53 -14.23
CA SER A 604 -0.64 -6.66 -14.18
C SER A 604 -0.37 -5.30 -13.55
N VAL A 605 0.38 -5.23 -12.43
CA VAL A 605 0.70 -4.00 -11.72
C VAL A 605 2.15 -4.04 -11.28
N LEU A 606 2.95 -3.08 -11.73
CA LEU A 606 4.33 -2.92 -11.25
C LEU A 606 4.29 -2.39 -9.83
N ASN A 607 4.90 -3.11 -8.89
CA ASN A 607 4.84 -2.77 -7.48
C ASN A 607 6.22 -2.55 -6.88
N SER A 608 6.34 -1.62 -5.94
CA SER A 608 7.58 -1.27 -5.28
C SER A 608 7.39 -1.03 -3.76
N HIS A 609 8.43 -0.49 -3.13
CA HIS A 609 8.39 -0.04 -1.74
C HIS A 609 7.44 1.15 -1.56
N HIS A 610 6.93 1.33 -0.35
CA HIS A 610 6.37 2.61 0.06
C HIS A 610 7.48 3.69 0.02
N TRP A 611 7.18 4.88 -0.49
CA TRP A 611 8.19 5.95 -0.72
C TRP A 611 8.89 6.42 0.54
N LEU A 612 8.27 6.24 1.71
CA LEU A 612 8.88 6.49 3.02
C LEU A 612 10.03 5.53 3.32
N LEU A 613 10.06 4.38 2.66
CA LEU A 613 10.93 3.24 2.92
C LEU A 613 11.73 2.87 1.65
N ASP A 614 12.26 3.85 0.96
CA ASP A 614 13.02 3.63 -0.27
C ASP A 614 14.19 2.63 -0.09
N ASN A 615 14.80 2.17 -1.16
CA ASN A 615 15.86 1.16 -1.12
C ASN A 615 17.02 1.53 -0.19
N LEU A 616 17.26 2.82 0.05
CA LEU A 616 18.42 3.32 0.80
C LEU A 616 18.11 3.64 2.26
N LYS A 617 16.84 3.56 2.69
CA LYS A 617 16.40 3.95 4.04
C LYS A 617 17.05 3.14 5.17
N PHE A 618 17.30 1.86 4.94
CA PHE A 618 17.84 0.93 5.94
C PHE A 618 19.17 0.32 5.47
N PRO A 619 20.32 0.99 5.70
CA PRO A 619 21.63 0.53 5.18
C PRO A 619 22.00 -0.88 5.59
N GLY A 620 21.63 -1.31 6.82
CA GLY A 620 21.95 -2.63 7.34
C GLY A 620 21.32 -3.81 6.61
N ILE A 621 20.32 -3.56 5.75
CA ILE A 621 19.62 -4.60 4.96
C ILE A 621 19.44 -4.17 3.50
N LYS A 622 20.20 -3.18 2.99
CA LYS A 622 20.02 -2.68 1.64
C LYS A 622 20.23 -3.76 0.57
N GLU A 623 21.20 -4.64 0.78
CA GLU A 623 21.53 -5.74 -0.13
C GLU A 623 20.41 -6.79 -0.17
N GLU A 624 19.88 -7.20 0.99
CA GLU A 624 18.76 -8.14 1.09
C GLU A 624 17.51 -7.57 0.41
N ARG A 625 17.24 -6.27 0.59
CA ARG A 625 16.10 -5.61 -0.05
C ARG A 625 16.26 -5.53 -1.57
N ALA A 626 17.46 -5.20 -2.05
CA ALA A 626 17.75 -5.16 -3.49
C ALA A 626 17.64 -6.57 -4.09
N LEU A 627 18.22 -7.57 -3.43
CA LEU A 627 18.15 -8.97 -3.86
C LEU A 627 16.70 -9.50 -3.90
N LEU A 628 15.89 -9.17 -2.90
CA LEU A 628 14.47 -9.53 -2.88
C LEU A 628 13.68 -8.84 -4.02
N GLY A 629 13.97 -7.57 -4.28
CA GLY A 629 13.38 -6.83 -5.40
C GLY A 629 13.69 -7.47 -6.74
N LEU A 630 14.94 -7.88 -6.97
CA LEU A 630 15.32 -8.60 -8.18
C LEU A 630 14.66 -9.98 -8.27
N LEU A 631 14.62 -10.76 -7.16
CA LEU A 631 13.98 -12.08 -7.12
C LEU A 631 12.50 -12.02 -7.46
N TYR A 632 11.79 -10.99 -7.02
CA TYR A 632 10.37 -10.76 -7.30
C TYR A 632 10.13 -9.89 -8.54
N ASN A 633 11.20 -9.42 -9.16
CA ASN A 633 11.21 -8.56 -10.35
C ASN A 633 10.41 -7.26 -10.16
N THR A 634 10.60 -6.61 -8.99
CA THR A 634 9.95 -5.35 -8.62
C THR A 634 10.90 -4.17 -8.79
N PRO A 635 10.43 -3.01 -9.30
CA PRO A 635 11.27 -1.85 -9.56
C PRO A 635 11.88 -1.27 -8.28
N PRO A 636 13.16 -0.85 -8.31
CA PRO A 636 13.74 -0.07 -7.23
C PRO A 636 13.07 1.29 -7.12
N LEU A 637 12.99 1.79 -5.88
CA LEU A 637 12.48 3.12 -5.57
C LEU A 637 13.51 3.89 -4.76
N VAL A 638 13.85 5.11 -5.21
CA VAL A 638 14.84 5.98 -4.57
C VAL A 638 14.31 7.41 -4.46
N ASN A 639 14.50 8.03 -3.30
CA ASN A 639 14.25 9.46 -3.11
C ASN A 639 15.49 10.26 -3.53
N LEU A 640 15.33 11.29 -4.34
CA LEU A 640 16.39 12.20 -4.77
C LEU A 640 15.98 13.66 -4.61
N SER A 641 16.97 14.51 -4.38
CA SER A 641 16.88 15.95 -4.55
C SER A 641 18.17 16.46 -5.19
N ARG A 642 18.21 17.69 -5.64
CA ARG A 642 19.42 18.27 -6.22
C ARG A 642 20.60 18.24 -5.23
N SER A 643 20.35 18.48 -3.95
CA SER A 643 21.37 18.46 -2.88
C SER A 643 21.89 17.05 -2.53
N THR A 644 21.18 15.98 -2.94
CA THR A 644 21.55 14.60 -2.61
C THR A 644 22.04 13.76 -3.80
N LEU A 645 22.17 14.36 -4.98
CA LEU A 645 22.62 13.67 -6.19
C LEU A 645 23.95 12.95 -5.99
N GLU A 646 24.98 13.62 -5.46
CA GLU A 646 26.31 13.06 -5.26
C GLU A 646 26.29 11.77 -4.44
N SER A 647 25.49 11.72 -3.39
CA SER A 647 25.46 10.59 -2.46
C SER A 647 24.51 9.46 -2.88
N ARG A 648 23.45 9.76 -3.63
CA ARG A 648 22.37 8.77 -3.89
C ARG A 648 22.29 8.32 -5.36
N LEU A 649 22.72 9.13 -6.31
CA LEU A 649 22.68 8.80 -7.73
C LEU A 649 23.51 7.54 -8.09
N PRO A 650 24.72 7.32 -7.53
CA PRO A 650 25.49 6.09 -7.82
C PRO A 650 24.74 4.81 -7.41
N GLU A 651 24.02 4.83 -6.29
CA GLU A 651 23.24 3.68 -5.85
C GLU A 651 22.00 3.47 -6.75
N LEU A 652 21.36 4.55 -7.21
CA LEU A 652 20.26 4.44 -8.18
C LEU A 652 20.75 3.81 -9.48
N VAL A 653 21.90 4.24 -10.00
CA VAL A 653 22.50 3.66 -11.21
C VAL A 653 22.73 2.16 -11.02
N ARG A 654 23.41 1.77 -9.92
CA ARG A 654 23.67 0.36 -9.61
C ARG A 654 22.40 -0.49 -9.58
N LEU A 655 21.35 -0.01 -8.91
CA LEU A 655 20.06 -0.70 -8.81
C LEU A 655 19.38 -0.80 -10.18
N SER A 656 19.42 0.28 -10.96
CA SER A 656 18.79 0.35 -12.30
C SER A 656 19.46 -0.59 -13.30
N ASP A 657 20.79 -0.64 -13.32
CA ASP A 657 21.57 -1.50 -14.21
C ASP A 657 21.29 -3.00 -13.98
N GLN A 658 21.03 -3.38 -12.73
CA GLN A 658 20.67 -4.76 -12.39
C GLN A 658 19.20 -5.07 -12.71
N PHE A 659 18.30 -4.14 -12.44
CA PHE A 659 16.86 -4.34 -12.58
C PHE A 659 16.38 -4.26 -14.04
N ALA A 660 16.80 -3.23 -14.79
CA ALA A 660 16.21 -2.92 -16.08
C ALA A 660 16.28 -4.09 -17.09
N PRO A 661 17.43 -4.77 -17.31
CA PRO A 661 17.50 -5.87 -18.28
C PRO A 661 16.67 -7.08 -17.85
N LEU A 662 16.57 -7.32 -16.54
CA LEU A 662 15.79 -8.42 -15.96
C LEU A 662 14.30 -8.16 -16.13
N HIS A 663 13.85 -6.96 -15.81
CA HIS A 663 12.46 -6.58 -15.96
C HIS A 663 12.02 -6.51 -17.43
N GLU A 664 12.86 -6.05 -18.33
CA GLU A 664 12.59 -6.07 -19.78
C GLU A 664 12.31 -7.49 -20.32
N ALA A 665 12.92 -8.49 -19.72
CA ALA A 665 12.69 -9.89 -20.10
C ALA A 665 11.43 -10.50 -19.45
N LEU A 666 11.00 -10.00 -18.29
CA LEU A 666 10.01 -10.66 -17.44
C LEU A 666 8.71 -9.88 -17.22
N TRP A 667 8.61 -8.61 -17.60
CA TRP A 667 7.50 -7.70 -17.27
C TRP A 667 6.10 -8.22 -17.64
N ASP A 668 5.99 -9.02 -18.69
CA ASP A 668 4.75 -9.61 -19.21
C ASP A 668 4.62 -11.11 -18.90
N LYS A 669 5.44 -11.66 -17.99
CA LYS A 669 5.43 -13.06 -17.59
C LYS A 669 4.76 -13.19 -16.22
N ALA A 670 3.81 -14.12 -16.07
CA ALA A 670 3.26 -14.43 -14.76
C ALA A 670 4.30 -15.09 -13.87
N LEU A 671 4.35 -14.72 -12.58
CA LEU A 671 5.11 -15.45 -11.58
C LEU A 671 4.28 -16.67 -11.15
N VAL A 672 4.70 -17.87 -11.55
CA VAL A 672 3.90 -19.10 -11.42
C VAL A 672 4.40 -20.03 -10.32
N GLY A 673 5.61 -19.84 -9.79
CA GLY A 673 6.15 -20.72 -8.75
C GLY A 673 7.14 -20.03 -7.83
N PHE A 674 7.18 -20.53 -6.59
CA PHE A 674 8.14 -20.10 -5.56
C PHE A 674 8.50 -21.29 -4.67
N ARG A 675 9.76 -21.40 -4.30
CA ARG A 675 10.21 -22.38 -3.31
C ARG A 675 11.47 -21.97 -2.59
N TRP A 676 11.62 -22.43 -1.38
CA TRP A 676 12.90 -22.47 -0.69
C TRP A 676 13.74 -23.64 -1.22
N ARG A 677 15.00 -23.38 -1.48
CA ARG A 677 15.99 -24.36 -1.96
C ARG A 677 16.83 -24.93 -0.82
N ASP A 678 16.65 -24.39 0.38
CA ASP A 678 17.27 -24.83 1.62
C ASP A 678 16.20 -25.01 2.71
N GLY A 679 16.59 -25.61 3.85
CA GLY A 679 15.67 -25.88 4.96
C GLY A 679 15.32 -24.65 5.82
N VAL A 680 15.95 -23.48 5.57
CA VAL A 680 15.87 -22.29 6.44
C VAL A 680 15.37 -21.02 5.71
N GLY A 681 14.99 -21.15 4.42
CA GLY A 681 14.44 -20.04 3.64
C GLY A 681 15.46 -18.97 3.23
N ARG A 682 16.77 -19.28 3.27
CA ARG A 682 17.83 -18.34 2.86
C ARG A 682 18.18 -18.45 1.39
N VAL A 683 17.79 -19.52 0.72
CA VAL A 683 17.94 -19.71 -0.72
C VAL A 683 16.57 -19.88 -1.33
N GLN A 684 16.18 -18.93 -2.18
CA GLN A 684 14.83 -18.82 -2.69
C GLN A 684 14.83 -18.80 -4.21
N GLU A 685 13.87 -19.50 -4.81
CA GLU A 685 13.68 -19.58 -6.26
C GLU A 685 12.29 -19.07 -6.64
N THR A 686 12.22 -18.19 -7.65
CA THR A 686 10.99 -17.82 -8.35
C THR A 686 11.01 -18.40 -9.77
N ARG A 687 9.83 -18.72 -10.30
CA ARG A 687 9.62 -19.22 -11.66
C ARG A 687 8.56 -18.41 -12.38
N PHE A 688 8.81 -18.19 -13.66
CA PHE A 688 7.93 -17.41 -14.53
C PHE A 688 7.30 -18.31 -15.60
N SER A 689 6.18 -17.83 -16.16
CA SER A 689 5.34 -18.60 -17.09
C SER A 689 6.03 -19.02 -18.39
N ASP A 690 7.12 -18.37 -18.78
CA ASP A 690 7.93 -18.71 -19.95
C ASP A 690 9.00 -19.78 -19.65
N GLY A 691 9.14 -20.21 -18.40
CA GLY A 691 10.18 -21.15 -17.94
C GLY A 691 11.43 -20.47 -17.37
N SER A 692 11.51 -19.15 -17.38
CA SER A 692 12.59 -18.41 -16.70
C SER A 692 12.55 -18.64 -15.19
N ARG A 693 13.73 -18.66 -14.56
CA ARG A 693 13.88 -18.81 -13.11
C ARG A 693 14.94 -17.86 -12.57
N LEU A 694 14.72 -17.40 -11.34
CA LEU A 694 15.66 -16.61 -10.57
C LEU A 694 15.92 -17.33 -9.25
N VAL A 695 17.19 -17.37 -8.79
CA VAL A 695 17.53 -17.96 -7.48
C VAL A 695 18.40 -17.01 -6.70
N ALA A 696 17.88 -16.55 -5.55
CA ALA A 696 18.58 -15.66 -4.64
C ALA A 696 19.20 -16.41 -3.46
N ASN A 697 20.45 -16.14 -3.16
CA ASN A 697 21.12 -16.60 -1.95
C ASN A 697 21.25 -15.43 -0.97
N PHE A 698 20.36 -15.34 0.01
CA PHE A 698 20.36 -14.31 1.06
C PHE A 698 21.39 -14.55 2.17
N SER A 699 22.10 -15.69 2.18
CA SER A 699 23.14 -15.96 3.15
C SER A 699 24.45 -15.24 2.79
N ASN A 700 25.40 -15.22 3.71
CA ASN A 700 26.75 -14.71 3.44
C ASN A 700 27.68 -15.79 2.87
N SER A 701 27.26 -17.06 2.84
CA SER A 701 28.06 -18.19 2.42
C SER A 701 27.65 -18.69 1.03
N SER A 702 28.63 -19.23 0.29
CA SER A 702 28.34 -19.93 -0.98
C SER A 702 27.64 -21.26 -0.73
N ILE A 703 26.75 -21.62 -1.65
CA ILE A 703 26.10 -22.93 -1.69
C ILE A 703 26.33 -23.61 -3.05
N MET A 704 26.18 -24.93 -3.08
CA MET A 704 26.09 -25.67 -4.33
C MET A 704 24.62 -25.84 -4.72
N LEU A 705 24.24 -25.37 -5.91
CA LEU A 705 22.89 -25.45 -6.45
C LEU A 705 22.94 -26.08 -7.84
N ASP A 706 22.27 -27.20 -8.04
CA ASP A 706 22.21 -27.92 -9.32
C ASP A 706 23.61 -28.10 -9.99
N GLY A 707 24.65 -28.38 -9.19
CA GLY A 707 26.03 -28.51 -9.64
C GLY A 707 26.82 -27.22 -9.86
N GLN A 708 26.20 -26.04 -9.66
CA GLN A 708 26.86 -24.74 -9.79
C GLN A 708 27.02 -24.08 -8.41
N LYS A 709 28.12 -23.34 -8.23
CA LYS A 709 28.37 -22.54 -7.03
C LYS A 709 27.60 -21.23 -7.12
N LEU A 710 26.68 -21.01 -6.16
CA LEU A 710 25.97 -19.74 -5.98
C LEU A 710 26.56 -19.03 -4.74
N PRO A 711 27.34 -17.96 -4.92
CA PRO A 711 27.91 -17.20 -3.79
C PRO A 711 26.83 -16.56 -2.91
N GLY A 712 27.22 -16.18 -1.69
CA GLY A 712 26.35 -15.41 -0.79
C GLY A 712 26.03 -14.03 -1.38
N LYS A 713 24.82 -13.52 -1.13
CA LYS A 713 24.33 -12.21 -1.64
C LYS A 713 24.35 -12.11 -3.17
N HIS A 714 24.10 -13.21 -3.88
CA HIS A 714 24.02 -13.24 -5.34
C HIS A 714 22.66 -13.74 -5.83
N LEU A 715 22.30 -13.28 -7.01
CA LEU A 715 21.16 -13.77 -7.77
C LEU A 715 21.67 -14.57 -8.99
N LEU A 716 21.26 -15.82 -9.09
CA LEU A 716 21.38 -16.60 -10.32
C LEU A 716 20.18 -16.29 -11.22
N VAL A 717 20.45 -15.87 -12.45
CA VAL A 717 19.47 -15.52 -13.47
C VAL A 717 19.52 -16.51 -14.59
N ALA A 718 18.45 -17.28 -14.77
CA ALA A 718 18.28 -18.25 -15.86
C ALA A 718 17.04 -17.84 -16.69
N LEU A 719 17.23 -16.95 -17.65
CA LEU A 719 16.17 -16.52 -18.56
C LEU A 719 16.05 -17.49 -19.72
N LYS A 720 14.83 -17.74 -20.19
CA LYS A 720 14.55 -18.63 -21.32
C LYS A 720 15.38 -18.21 -22.56
N GLY A 721 16.16 -19.15 -23.09
CA GLY A 721 16.96 -18.94 -24.29
C GLY A 721 18.21 -18.05 -24.12
N LYS A 722 18.57 -17.71 -22.88
CA LYS A 722 19.79 -16.93 -22.57
C LYS A 722 20.76 -17.74 -21.70
N PRO A 723 22.06 -17.47 -21.76
CA PRO A 723 23.02 -18.04 -20.83
C PRO A 723 22.66 -17.71 -19.37
N VAL A 724 22.99 -18.61 -18.45
CA VAL A 724 22.85 -18.36 -17.01
C VAL A 724 23.88 -17.32 -16.58
N THR A 725 23.44 -16.31 -15.82
CA THR A 725 24.30 -15.24 -15.32
C THR A 725 24.16 -15.08 -13.80
N LEU A 726 25.15 -14.47 -13.16
CA LEU A 726 25.16 -14.14 -11.75
C LEU A 726 25.20 -12.63 -11.59
N LEU A 727 24.29 -12.11 -10.77
CA LEU A 727 24.30 -10.70 -10.35
C LEU A 727 24.76 -10.62 -8.88
N THR A 728 25.67 -9.71 -8.59
CA THR A 728 26.22 -9.42 -7.23
C THR A 728 25.49 -8.21 -6.66
N MET A 729 25.09 -8.24 -5.37
CA MET A 729 24.47 -7.10 -4.68
C MET A 729 25.50 -6.06 -4.19
#